data_06cdb33a46680cdcfff8ac606ebde62d
#
_entry.id   06cdb33a46680cdcfff8ac606ebde62d
#
_cell.length_a   1.000
_cell.length_b   1.000
_cell.length_c   1.000
_cell.angle_alpha   90.00
_cell.angle_beta   90.00
_cell.angle_gamma   90.00
#
_symmetry.space_group_name_H-M   'P 1'
#
loop_
_entity.id
_entity.type
_entity.pdbx_description
1 polymer ?
#
loop_
_entity_poly.entity_id
_entity_poly.type
_entity_poly.pdbx_seq_one_letter_code
_entity_poly.pdbx_strand_id
1 'polypeptide(L)'
;MENNIEVVRTKKIVDVPKNAQLRVDWQDYPENRTLETISRVKTYFSDKYGLNKTSIKINFIPILKNSVGKVVDITDGLIDNIMDTAYQRKLFTQWIEINGVDIDFDRLCRLDDKVNDVLVNLGEEDIRYRRWSINKLWIDNFLSFGNDNNIDYNGLKGLTIVNSLPANQGGKTIFSIDSLLFLFFGKTTKTDTASEIFNTFTDKDEVVVGGEINIDGDEYIIERKLFRKKSKTGKYKTSSELNFFRVLSDGSYENLEGEQRRETDKLISETIGTFDDFMLTIVATAKNLEDLLETKPTQRGRLLTKFIGLEIIEKKEEINKGLMTDFKSKMKSNIHNTKELEFEIEDNIIKIKENKELIKENNNKLLKIDGEISEANSKKEILLSEKYVIDDEVSNVNPKTLKDEIDTLTDEGVTKKKSLDDIIKNITKIGDVDYDEDKHDEIREEEKDLLLKESKELSNKERKELLIKNLEEGEICPTCKRALEDVDHSKEIKEEKKNLKNIKDLIKVIQKELGVTLKSLDKQSNLKTISDEKDKLELSRDRLEVEIDGLRVDLKEKMNLHKNYERNIEYIEKNRNLESKILGYNQLLEKLNKKRDSIRNEIQDLKNDNKVKKQNNIDNQNIIEQILREEEVLKIFEIYNRMIGKNGISKLVLSSVIPIINYELDRLLDEVCDFQIQLEINDKNEVDFNIVKKDVTKKLKSGSGLETTLASLALRCVLGRISTLPKPNVIVFDEVLGKVANINLDYVKIFFDKIKKMYEVILLITHNPITQDWGDKIITIEKNNDVSSLQIK
;
A
#
# COMPACT_ATOMS: atom_id res chain seq x y z
N MET A 1 36.49 8.00 50.01
CA MET A 1 35.49 7.31 50.87
C MET A 1 34.94 6.18 50.00
N GLU A 2 35.46 4.99 50.25
CA GLU A 2 34.94 3.79 49.63
C GLU A 2 33.57 3.52 50.23
N ASN A 3 32.51 3.74 49.46
CA ASN A 3 31.17 3.32 49.85
C ASN A 3 31.07 1.82 49.55
N ASN A 4 31.26 0.96 50.57
CA ASN A 4 30.85 -0.42 50.51
C ASN A 4 29.33 -0.48 50.33
N ILE A 5 28.88 -0.68 49.10
CA ILE A 5 27.48 -0.91 48.81
C ILE A 5 27.23 -2.40 49.03
N GLU A 6 26.58 -2.76 50.11
CA GLU A 6 26.13 -4.11 50.36
C GLU A 6 24.84 -4.37 49.55
N VAL A 7 24.91 -5.25 48.55
CA VAL A 7 23.78 -5.64 47.73
C VAL A 7 23.07 -6.83 48.35
N VAL A 8 21.97 -6.59 49.04
CA VAL A 8 21.12 -7.65 49.59
C VAL A 8 20.03 -8.02 48.59
N ARG A 9 20.07 -9.23 48.06
CA ARG A 9 19.02 -9.77 47.19
C ARG A 9 18.01 -10.57 48.01
N THR A 10 16.82 -10.03 48.22
CA THR A 10 15.78 -10.73 48.97
C THR A 10 14.38 -10.48 48.43
N LYS A 11 13.50 -11.48 48.56
CA LYS A 11 12.06 -11.38 48.26
C LYS A 11 11.24 -10.72 49.38
N LYS A 12 11.81 -10.63 50.59
CA LYS A 12 11.17 -9.99 51.74
C LYS A 12 12.23 -9.14 52.44
N ILE A 13 12.10 -7.82 52.34
CA ILE A 13 12.91 -6.88 53.10
C ILE A 13 12.10 -6.49 54.33
N VAL A 14 12.63 -6.74 55.50
CA VAL A 14 11.94 -6.52 56.78
C VAL A 14 12.37 -5.17 57.37
N ASP A 15 13.61 -4.75 57.15
CA ASP A 15 14.14 -3.48 57.67
C ASP A 15 15.07 -2.85 56.65
N VAL A 16 14.78 -1.58 56.28
CA VAL A 16 15.53 -0.84 55.26
C VAL A 16 16.06 0.43 55.90
N PRO A 17 17.38 0.65 55.91
CA PRO A 17 17.95 1.94 56.39
C PRO A 17 17.38 3.11 55.62
N LYS A 18 17.11 4.25 56.29
CA LYS A 18 16.54 5.47 55.71
C LYS A 18 17.36 6.08 54.54
N ASN A 19 18.65 5.77 54.48
CA ASN A 19 19.58 6.20 53.43
C ASN A 19 19.87 5.13 52.40
N ALA A 20 19.15 3.98 52.43
CA ALA A 20 19.33 2.92 51.46
C ALA A 20 18.82 3.30 50.08
N GLN A 21 19.49 2.75 49.08
CA GLN A 21 18.94 2.71 47.71
C GLN A 21 18.23 1.37 47.50
N LEU A 22 16.97 1.44 47.14
CA LEU A 22 16.16 0.25 46.87
C LEU A 22 16.07 0.02 45.37
N ARG A 23 16.45 -1.15 44.91
CA ARG A 23 16.17 -1.58 43.55
C ARG A 23 14.99 -2.56 43.61
N VAL A 24 13.97 -2.23 42.83
CA VAL A 24 12.75 -3.03 42.70
C VAL A 24 12.72 -3.66 41.33
N ASP A 25 12.83 -4.97 41.27
CA ASP A 25 12.59 -5.72 40.05
C ASP A 25 11.07 -5.94 39.93
N TRP A 26 10.47 -5.20 39.00
CA TRP A 26 9.04 -5.25 38.73
C TRP A 26 8.81 -6.00 37.43
N GLN A 27 8.18 -7.15 37.51
CA GLN A 27 7.86 -7.99 36.39
C GLN A 27 6.38 -7.84 36.03
N ASP A 28 6.13 -7.36 34.82
CA ASP A 28 4.77 -7.13 34.32
C ASP A 28 4.76 -7.11 32.79
N TYR A 29 3.57 -7.00 32.20
CA TYR A 29 3.42 -6.83 30.75
C TYR A 29 3.93 -5.44 30.29
N PRO A 30 4.52 -5.36 29.08
CA PRO A 30 5.09 -4.14 28.55
C PRO A 30 4.14 -2.94 28.58
N GLU A 31 2.88 -3.14 28.29
CA GLU A 31 1.84 -2.11 28.27
C GLU A 31 1.57 -1.47 29.64
N ASN A 32 1.90 -2.16 30.73
CA ASN A 32 1.73 -1.66 32.08
C ASN A 32 2.86 -0.70 32.53
N ARG A 33 3.94 -0.60 31.76
CA ARG A 33 5.06 0.31 32.07
C ARG A 33 4.75 1.72 31.60
N THR A 34 3.94 2.42 32.36
CA THR A 34 3.66 3.86 32.15
C THR A 34 4.33 4.70 33.24
N LEU A 35 4.53 6.01 33.01
CA LEU A 35 5.02 6.93 34.04
C LEU A 35 4.14 6.91 35.27
N GLU A 36 2.84 6.84 35.10
CA GLU A 36 1.90 6.78 36.20
C GLU A 36 2.05 5.50 37.02
N THR A 37 2.21 4.36 36.36
CA THR A 37 2.39 3.07 37.04
C THR A 37 3.74 3.02 37.76
N ILE A 38 4.82 3.52 37.12
CA ILE A 38 6.13 3.67 37.74
C ILE A 38 6.04 4.55 38.98
N SER A 39 5.37 5.70 38.88
CA SER A 39 5.17 6.61 40.00
C SER A 39 4.38 5.94 41.15
N ARG A 40 3.31 5.18 40.84
CA ARG A 40 2.54 4.42 41.80
C ARG A 40 3.39 3.35 42.51
N VAL A 41 4.19 2.61 41.77
CA VAL A 41 5.11 1.60 42.33
C VAL A 41 6.14 2.28 43.24
N LYS A 42 6.77 3.37 42.80
CA LYS A 42 7.69 4.13 43.66
C LYS A 42 7.02 4.68 44.92
N THR A 43 5.81 5.19 44.79
CA THR A 43 5.02 5.68 45.94
C THR A 43 4.77 4.54 46.93
N TYR A 44 4.30 3.39 46.41
CA TYR A 44 4.05 2.22 47.27
C TYR A 44 5.28 1.80 48.09
N PHE A 45 6.45 1.71 47.47
CA PHE A 45 7.68 1.32 48.16
C PHE A 45 8.24 2.45 49.04
N SER A 46 8.06 3.72 48.63
CA SER A 46 8.38 4.90 49.44
C SER A 46 7.60 4.87 50.76
N ASP A 47 6.29 4.69 50.70
CA ASP A 47 5.40 4.65 51.87
C ASP A 47 5.67 3.41 52.75
N LYS A 48 5.90 2.27 52.12
CA LYS A 48 6.15 1.01 52.83
C LYS A 48 7.44 0.99 53.61
N TYR A 49 8.51 1.60 53.11
CA TYR A 49 9.84 1.52 53.73
C TYR A 49 10.36 2.88 54.23
N GLY A 50 9.55 3.95 54.14
CA GLY A 50 9.95 5.28 54.58
C GLY A 50 11.11 5.87 53.79
N LEU A 51 11.32 5.46 52.52
CA LEU A 51 12.40 5.91 51.65
C LEU A 51 11.95 7.06 50.78
N ASN A 52 12.92 7.94 50.43
CA ASN A 52 12.63 8.91 49.40
C ASN A 52 12.39 8.24 48.03
N LYS A 53 11.41 8.65 47.26
CA LYS A 53 11.12 8.12 45.90
C LYS A 53 12.34 8.17 44.96
N THR A 54 13.26 9.12 45.20
CA THR A 54 14.52 9.26 44.44
C THR A 54 15.52 8.16 44.76
N SER A 55 15.39 7.51 45.94
CA SER A 55 16.21 6.38 46.33
C SER A 55 15.69 5.03 45.84
N ILE A 56 14.56 5.04 45.11
CA ILE A 56 13.94 3.82 44.59
C ILE A 56 14.16 3.75 43.08
N LYS A 57 14.98 2.77 42.68
CA LYS A 57 15.17 2.41 41.29
C LYS A 57 14.25 1.25 40.92
N ILE A 58 13.47 1.41 39.86
CA ILE A 58 12.64 0.32 39.33
C ILE A 58 13.34 -0.27 38.12
N ASN A 59 13.62 -1.55 38.20
CA ASN A 59 14.06 -2.39 37.11
C ASN A 59 12.84 -3.13 36.57
N PHE A 60 12.31 -2.67 35.44
CA PHE A 60 11.16 -3.31 34.81
C PHE A 60 11.62 -4.54 34.01
N ILE A 61 11.03 -5.68 34.29
CA ILE A 61 11.29 -6.95 33.60
C ILE A 61 10.02 -7.28 32.80
N PRO A 62 10.00 -7.08 31.49
CA PRO A 62 8.82 -7.35 30.73
C PRO A 62 8.50 -8.85 30.68
N ILE A 63 7.22 -9.18 30.84
CA ILE A 63 6.70 -10.52 30.56
C ILE A 63 6.36 -10.56 29.09
N LEU A 64 7.19 -11.22 28.29
CA LEU A 64 6.99 -11.38 26.88
C LEU A 64 6.40 -12.76 26.61
N LYS A 65 5.32 -12.79 25.80
CA LYS A 65 4.73 -14.01 25.30
C LYS A 65 4.91 -14.08 23.79
N ASN A 66 5.43 -15.19 23.29
CA ASN A 66 5.39 -15.46 21.86
C ASN A 66 3.95 -15.80 21.40
N SER A 67 3.76 -15.93 20.09
CA SER A 67 2.48 -16.32 19.49
C SER A 67 1.87 -17.62 20.03
N VAL A 68 2.64 -18.41 20.76
CA VAL A 68 2.24 -19.68 21.40
C VAL A 68 2.01 -19.52 22.92
N GLY A 69 2.13 -18.28 23.47
CA GLY A 69 1.90 -18.00 24.88
C GLY A 69 3.05 -18.34 25.83
N LYS A 70 4.23 -18.75 25.32
CA LYS A 70 5.43 -19.00 26.16
C LYS A 70 6.18 -17.69 26.42
N VAL A 71 6.69 -17.54 27.64
CA VAL A 71 7.57 -16.43 28.03
C VAL A 71 8.88 -16.54 27.23
N VAL A 72 9.26 -15.52 26.52
CA VAL A 72 10.45 -15.47 25.65
C VAL A 72 11.44 -14.46 26.21
N ASP A 73 12.73 -14.73 26.06
CA ASP A 73 13.79 -13.78 26.40
C ASP A 73 13.84 -12.63 25.38
N ILE A 74 14.15 -11.43 25.86
CA ILE A 74 14.01 -10.15 25.09
C ILE A 74 14.84 -10.11 23.80
N THR A 75 15.81 -11.02 23.65
CA THR A 75 16.85 -10.89 22.65
C THR A 75 16.54 -11.49 21.28
N ASP A 76 15.58 -12.40 21.15
CA ASP A 76 15.48 -13.22 19.93
C ASP A 76 14.07 -13.42 19.33
N GLY A 77 13.08 -12.59 19.55
CA GLY A 77 11.80 -12.94 18.94
C GLY A 77 10.62 -11.99 19.03
N LEU A 78 10.80 -10.75 19.45
CA LEU A 78 9.67 -9.85 19.68
C LEU A 78 9.15 -9.19 18.42
N ILE A 79 10.00 -9.05 17.42
CA ILE A 79 9.72 -8.29 16.21
C ILE A 79 9.71 -9.19 14.97
N ASP A 80 10.13 -10.44 15.10
CA ASP A 80 10.16 -11.42 14.00
C ASP A 80 8.80 -11.68 13.37
N ASN A 81 7.71 -11.26 14.03
CA ASN A 81 6.37 -11.66 13.64
C ASN A 81 5.55 -10.58 12.91
N ILE A 82 6.04 -9.34 12.77
CA ILE A 82 5.21 -8.32 12.10
C ILE A 82 5.03 -8.61 10.61
N MET A 83 5.96 -9.33 9.99
CA MET A 83 5.85 -9.82 8.62
C MET A 83 5.03 -11.11 8.53
N ASP A 84 4.84 -11.83 9.65
CA ASP A 84 4.03 -13.03 9.69
C ASP A 84 2.53 -12.69 9.62
N THR A 85 1.87 -13.18 8.59
CA THR A 85 0.43 -13.01 8.36
C THR A 85 -0.40 -13.53 9.54
N ALA A 86 0.02 -14.61 10.19
CA ALA A 86 -0.69 -15.15 11.35
C ALA A 86 -0.61 -14.21 12.54
N TYR A 87 0.53 -13.58 12.75
CA TYR A 87 0.70 -12.57 13.79
C TYR A 87 -0.10 -11.30 13.48
N GLN A 88 -0.10 -10.85 12.23
CA GLN A 88 -0.91 -9.71 11.82
C GLN A 88 -2.41 -9.97 12.06
N ARG A 89 -2.91 -11.17 11.74
CA ARG A 89 -4.31 -11.54 11.99
C ARG A 89 -4.65 -11.58 13.48
N LYS A 90 -3.71 -11.97 14.33
CA LYS A 90 -3.89 -11.84 15.78
C LYS A 90 -4.02 -10.39 16.22
N LEU A 91 -3.21 -9.50 15.67
CA LEU A 91 -3.33 -8.06 15.92
C LEU A 91 -4.66 -7.51 15.39
N PHE A 92 -5.18 -8.02 14.28
CA PHE A 92 -6.51 -7.67 13.76
C PHE A 92 -7.60 -8.03 14.77
N THR A 93 -7.56 -9.25 15.29
CA THR A 93 -8.51 -9.70 16.33
C THR A 93 -8.44 -8.81 17.56
N GLN A 94 -7.26 -8.52 18.07
CA GLN A 94 -7.08 -7.64 19.22
C GLN A 94 -7.62 -6.22 18.97
N TRP A 95 -7.35 -5.68 17.78
CA TRP A 95 -7.84 -4.35 17.42
C TRP A 95 -9.37 -4.31 17.34
N ILE A 96 -9.99 -5.35 16.77
CA ILE A 96 -11.45 -5.51 16.68
C ILE A 96 -12.07 -5.56 18.07
N GLU A 97 -11.51 -6.36 18.96
CA GLU A 97 -11.98 -6.49 20.35
C GLU A 97 -11.87 -5.18 21.12
N ILE A 98 -10.72 -4.49 21.04
CA ILE A 98 -10.49 -3.21 21.73
C ILE A 98 -11.47 -2.12 21.25
N ASN A 99 -11.78 -2.10 19.94
CA ASN A 99 -12.64 -1.06 19.35
C ASN A 99 -14.12 -1.46 19.28
N GLY A 100 -14.49 -2.66 19.72
CA GLY A 100 -15.87 -3.16 19.71
C GLY A 100 -16.48 -3.18 18.30
N VAL A 101 -15.68 -3.54 17.27
CA VAL A 101 -16.10 -3.51 15.87
C VAL A 101 -16.72 -4.86 15.50
N ASP A 102 -17.94 -4.83 14.99
CA ASP A 102 -18.59 -6.01 14.43
C ASP A 102 -18.31 -6.07 12.92
N ILE A 103 -17.59 -7.12 12.50
CA ILE A 103 -17.17 -7.35 11.11
C ILE A 103 -16.97 -8.84 10.82
N ASP A 104 -17.27 -9.24 9.58
CA ASP A 104 -16.90 -10.55 9.06
C ASP A 104 -15.36 -10.66 8.93
N PHE A 105 -14.77 -11.37 9.90
CA PHE A 105 -13.31 -11.53 9.99
C PHE A 105 -12.71 -12.26 8.78
N ASP A 106 -13.43 -13.22 8.20
CA ASP A 106 -12.95 -13.97 7.03
C ASP A 106 -12.89 -13.08 5.78
N ARG A 107 -13.88 -12.19 5.61
CA ARG A 107 -13.84 -11.20 4.52
C ARG A 107 -12.71 -10.20 4.70
N LEU A 108 -12.48 -9.77 5.94
CA LEU A 108 -11.35 -8.90 6.27
C LEU A 108 -10.01 -9.57 5.93
N CYS A 109 -9.83 -10.83 6.31
CA CYS A 109 -8.62 -11.60 5.98
C CYS A 109 -8.44 -11.77 4.46
N ARG A 110 -9.51 -12.02 3.71
CA ARG A 110 -9.45 -12.09 2.24
C ARG A 110 -9.04 -10.76 1.61
N LEU A 111 -9.43 -9.62 2.21
CA LEU A 111 -8.94 -8.33 1.75
C LEU A 111 -7.45 -8.16 2.03
N ASP A 112 -7.01 -8.56 3.22
CA ASP A 112 -5.58 -8.55 3.58
C ASP A 112 -4.74 -9.44 2.65
N ASP A 113 -5.25 -10.63 2.30
CA ASP A 113 -4.59 -11.51 1.35
C ASP A 113 -4.41 -10.85 -0.03
N LYS A 114 -5.46 -10.17 -0.53
CA LYS A 114 -5.36 -9.41 -1.79
C LYS A 114 -4.35 -8.27 -1.71
N VAL A 115 -4.27 -7.58 -0.58
CA VAL A 115 -3.28 -6.52 -0.36
C VAL A 115 -1.87 -7.12 -0.33
N ASN A 116 -1.71 -8.30 0.30
CA ASN A 116 -0.43 -9.03 0.30
C ASN A 116 -0.02 -9.47 -1.11
N ASP A 117 -0.95 -10.00 -1.92
CA ASP A 117 -0.68 -10.37 -3.32
C ASP A 117 -0.15 -9.18 -4.13
N VAL A 118 -0.70 -7.98 -3.89
CA VAL A 118 -0.20 -6.77 -4.54
C VAL A 118 1.21 -6.42 -4.04
N LEU A 119 1.48 -6.54 -2.75
CA LEU A 119 2.83 -6.33 -2.18
C LEU A 119 3.86 -7.26 -2.81
N VAL A 120 3.53 -8.55 -2.92
CA VAL A 120 4.38 -9.58 -3.56
C VAL A 120 4.69 -9.21 -5.01
N ASN A 121 3.67 -8.82 -5.77
CA ASN A 121 3.83 -8.41 -7.17
C ASN A 121 4.67 -7.14 -7.35
N LEU A 122 4.75 -6.30 -6.32
CA LEU A 122 5.62 -5.12 -6.31
C LEU A 122 7.09 -5.45 -6.01
N GLY A 123 7.39 -6.71 -5.73
CA GLY A 123 8.75 -7.18 -5.38
C GLY A 123 9.20 -6.67 -4.02
N GLU A 124 8.25 -6.37 -3.13
CA GLU A 124 8.50 -5.93 -1.77
C GLU A 124 8.43 -7.10 -0.78
N GLU A 125 8.76 -8.28 -1.27
CA GLU A 125 8.90 -9.47 -0.44
C GLU A 125 10.12 -9.36 0.46
N ASP A 126 9.86 -9.58 1.74
CA ASP A 126 10.79 -10.04 2.77
C ASP A 126 12.25 -9.53 2.68
N ILE A 127 12.46 -8.31 3.13
CA ILE A 127 13.76 -8.02 3.74
C ILE A 127 13.80 -8.77 5.07
N ARG A 128 14.13 -10.06 4.99
CA ARG A 128 14.28 -10.90 6.18
C ARG A 128 15.47 -10.40 6.98
N TYR A 129 15.34 -10.40 8.30
CA TYR A 129 16.41 -10.37 9.26
C TYR A 129 17.62 -11.16 8.76
N ARG A 130 18.62 -10.46 8.32
CA ARG A 130 19.91 -11.06 8.03
C ARG A 130 20.91 -10.49 9.00
N ARG A 131 21.68 -11.35 9.63
CA ARG A 131 22.86 -10.94 10.38
C ARG A 131 24.02 -10.95 9.40
N TRP A 132 24.72 -9.85 9.32
CA TRP A 132 25.91 -9.79 8.51
C TRP A 132 27.09 -9.18 9.26
N SER A 133 28.29 -9.61 8.91
CA SER A 133 29.54 -9.11 9.44
C SER A 133 30.51 -8.83 8.30
N ILE A 134 31.32 -7.82 8.51
CA ILE A 134 32.46 -7.58 7.64
C ILE A 134 33.69 -8.26 8.22
N ASN A 135 34.33 -9.12 7.43
CA ASN A 135 35.54 -9.82 7.82
C ASN A 135 36.78 -9.06 7.39
N LYS A 136 36.83 -8.64 6.13
CA LYS A 136 37.93 -7.85 5.56
C LYS A 136 37.42 -6.74 4.69
N LEU A 137 38.19 -5.67 4.61
CA LEU A 137 37.97 -4.54 3.73
C LEU A 137 39.31 -4.15 3.07
N TRP A 138 39.30 -3.92 1.78
CA TRP A 138 40.44 -3.35 1.07
C TRP A 138 40.02 -2.10 0.30
N ILE A 139 40.92 -1.14 0.32
CA ILE A 139 40.70 0.18 -0.24
C ILE A 139 41.92 0.58 -1.05
N ASP A 140 41.72 0.87 -2.32
CA ASP A 140 42.77 1.28 -3.23
C ASP A 140 42.36 2.51 -4.04
N ASN A 141 43.15 3.54 -3.96
CA ASN A 141 42.98 4.80 -4.69
C ASN A 141 41.68 5.54 -4.45
N PHE A 142 41.09 5.37 -3.25
CA PHE A 142 39.74 5.84 -2.91
C PHE A 142 39.76 7.13 -2.10
N LEU A 143 39.25 8.22 -2.67
CA LEU A 143 39.22 9.57 -2.05
C LEU A 143 40.63 10.00 -1.61
N SER A 144 40.91 10.07 -0.29
CA SER A 144 42.25 10.40 0.18
C SER A 144 43.18 9.21 0.32
N PHE A 145 42.64 7.97 0.25
CA PHE A 145 43.47 6.77 0.44
C PHE A 145 44.26 6.42 -0.80
N GLY A 146 45.54 6.05 -0.57
CA GLY A 146 46.42 5.50 -1.57
C GLY A 146 46.19 4.00 -1.80
N ASN A 147 47.29 3.30 -2.10
CA ASN A 147 47.21 1.87 -2.44
C ASN A 147 47.31 1.00 -1.19
N ASP A 148 46.89 -0.26 -1.32
CA ASP A 148 47.20 -1.36 -0.39
C ASP A 148 46.69 -1.14 1.04
N ASN A 149 45.54 -0.48 1.20
CA ASN A 149 44.92 -0.33 2.50
C ASN A 149 43.97 -1.51 2.79
N ASN A 150 44.48 -2.49 3.51
CA ASN A 150 43.76 -3.70 3.89
C ASN A 150 43.51 -3.74 5.37
N ILE A 151 42.29 -4.17 5.73
CA ILE A 151 41.87 -4.29 7.12
C ILE A 151 41.20 -5.64 7.35
N ASP A 152 41.62 -6.31 8.41
CA ASP A 152 40.93 -7.45 8.99
C ASP A 152 40.06 -6.98 10.17
N TYR A 153 38.76 -6.96 9.98
CA TYR A 153 37.79 -6.57 11.00
C TYR A 153 37.71 -7.59 12.15
N ASN A 154 38.07 -8.85 11.90
CA ASN A 154 38.16 -9.84 12.98
C ASN A 154 39.23 -9.47 14.03
N GLY A 155 40.26 -8.77 13.57
CA GLY A 155 41.28 -8.20 14.46
C GLY A 155 40.81 -6.97 15.25
N LEU A 156 39.67 -6.38 14.93
CA LEU A 156 39.19 -5.13 15.53
C LEU A 156 38.07 -5.35 16.57
N LYS A 157 37.91 -6.58 17.05
CA LYS A 157 36.88 -6.87 18.08
C LYS A 157 37.04 -5.99 19.32
N GLY A 158 35.92 -5.48 19.81
CA GLY A 158 35.86 -4.52 20.92
C GLY A 158 35.76 -3.06 20.44
N LEU A 159 36.28 -2.14 21.25
CA LEU A 159 36.32 -0.72 20.94
C LEU A 159 37.61 -0.35 20.23
N THR A 160 37.53 0.03 18.98
CA THR A 160 38.67 0.50 18.20
C THR A 160 38.61 2.03 18.04
N ILE A 161 39.65 2.69 18.46
CA ILE A 161 39.81 4.13 18.27
C ILE A 161 40.41 4.40 16.88
N VAL A 162 39.78 5.28 16.13
CA VAL A 162 40.27 5.69 14.80
C VAL A 162 40.85 7.10 14.87
N ASN A 163 42.15 7.17 14.80
CA ASN A 163 42.93 8.42 14.82
C ASN A 163 43.50 8.79 13.47
N SER A 164 43.95 10.04 13.32
CA SER A 164 44.70 10.47 12.13
C SER A 164 45.92 11.32 12.48
N LEU A 165 46.98 11.16 11.68
CA LEU A 165 48.18 11.96 11.70
C LEU A 165 48.44 12.55 10.30
N PRO A 166 48.43 13.90 10.13
CA PRO A 166 48.07 14.92 11.15
C PRO A 166 46.61 14.85 11.59
N ALA A 167 46.30 15.38 12.77
CA ALA A 167 44.95 15.43 13.31
C ALA A 167 43.99 16.13 12.32
N ASN A 168 42.82 15.60 12.13
CA ASN A 168 41.73 16.10 11.27
C ASN A 168 42.01 16.10 9.73
N GLN A 169 43.08 15.49 9.27
CA GLN A 169 43.46 15.49 7.84
C GLN A 169 43.57 14.10 7.22
N GLY A 170 43.48 13.02 8.01
CA GLY A 170 43.79 11.68 7.57
C GLY A 170 42.64 10.95 6.85
N GLY A 171 41.38 11.43 6.83
CA GLY A 171 40.25 10.71 6.19
C GLY A 171 39.60 9.65 7.05
N LYS A 172 39.49 9.86 8.36
CA LYS A 172 38.85 8.91 9.32
C LYS A 172 37.45 8.47 8.90
N THR A 173 36.59 9.43 8.55
CA THR A 173 35.22 9.17 8.07
C THR A 173 35.24 8.41 6.73
N ILE A 174 36.22 8.73 5.86
CA ILE A 174 36.37 8.04 4.58
C ILE A 174 36.62 6.54 4.81
N PHE A 175 37.51 6.21 5.72
CA PHE A 175 37.79 4.85 6.09
C PHE A 175 36.56 4.17 6.75
N SER A 176 36.01 4.80 7.80
CA SER A 176 35.05 4.12 8.66
C SER A 176 33.62 4.12 8.10
N ILE A 177 33.27 5.04 7.22
CA ILE A 177 31.92 5.21 6.68
C ILE A 177 31.90 5.15 5.17
N ASP A 178 32.66 6.05 4.49
CA ASP A 178 32.52 6.20 3.04
C ASP A 178 32.96 4.94 2.28
N SER A 179 33.96 4.20 2.78
CA SER A 179 34.40 2.96 2.16
C SER A 179 33.29 1.88 2.20
N LEU A 180 32.59 1.76 3.36
CA LEU A 180 31.48 0.81 3.46
C LEU A 180 30.26 1.26 2.64
N LEU A 181 29.92 2.56 2.66
CA LEU A 181 28.86 3.10 1.83
C LEU A 181 29.13 2.90 0.35
N PHE A 182 30.40 3.09 -0.04
CA PHE A 182 30.78 2.85 -1.42
C PHE A 182 30.75 1.37 -1.77
N LEU A 183 31.24 0.50 -0.90
CA LEU A 183 31.22 -0.93 -1.08
C LEU A 183 29.80 -1.46 -1.32
N PHE A 184 28.86 -1.09 -0.45
CA PHE A 184 27.50 -1.64 -0.51
C PHE A 184 26.57 -0.89 -1.47
N PHE A 185 26.65 0.42 -1.53
CA PHE A 185 25.68 1.24 -2.24
C PHE A 185 26.27 2.04 -3.39
N GLY A 186 27.59 1.98 -3.58
CA GLY A 186 28.28 2.81 -4.56
C GLY A 186 28.17 4.32 -4.28
N LYS A 187 27.99 4.73 -3.02
CA LYS A 187 27.76 6.11 -2.56
C LYS A 187 28.82 6.56 -1.58
N THR A 188 29.04 7.88 -1.45
CA THR A 188 29.83 8.43 -0.35
C THR A 188 29.12 9.63 0.29
N THR A 189 29.57 10.05 1.48
CA THR A 189 29.10 11.29 2.12
C THR A 189 29.78 12.53 1.58
N LYS A 190 30.80 12.38 0.74
CA LYS A 190 31.72 13.45 0.35
C LYS A 190 31.45 14.02 -1.03
N THR A 191 31.00 13.16 -1.97
CA THR A 191 30.74 13.55 -3.35
C THR A 191 29.70 12.65 -4.00
N ASP A 192 28.91 13.25 -4.89
CA ASP A 192 27.99 12.52 -5.79
C ASP A 192 28.62 12.30 -7.17
N THR A 193 29.86 12.83 -7.40
CA THR A 193 30.53 12.83 -8.69
C THR A 193 31.56 11.71 -8.76
N ALA A 194 31.35 10.70 -9.59
CA ALA A 194 32.24 9.54 -9.71
C ALA A 194 33.71 9.91 -10.05
N SER A 195 33.96 11.00 -10.78
CA SER A 195 35.32 11.45 -11.08
C SER A 195 36.09 12.02 -9.88
N GLU A 196 35.37 12.43 -8.81
CA GLU A 196 35.98 12.98 -7.60
C GLU A 196 36.26 11.92 -6.53
N ILE A 197 35.88 10.67 -6.79
CA ILE A 197 36.17 9.52 -5.91
C ILE A 197 37.63 9.11 -6.04
N PHE A 198 38.26 9.35 -7.18
CA PHE A 198 39.67 9.03 -7.40
C PHE A 198 40.56 9.92 -6.55
N ASN A 199 41.61 9.35 -5.96
CA ASN A 199 42.59 10.15 -5.27
C ASN A 199 43.25 11.13 -6.26
N THR A 200 43.30 12.39 -5.90
CA THR A 200 43.82 13.44 -6.74
C THR A 200 45.33 13.51 -6.73
N PHE A 201 46.00 12.84 -5.79
CA PHE A 201 47.45 12.85 -5.58
C PHE A 201 48.13 11.55 -6.06
N THR A 202 47.39 10.69 -6.74
CA THR A 202 47.90 9.49 -7.39
C THR A 202 47.60 9.54 -8.88
N ASP A 203 48.43 8.88 -9.68
CA ASP A 203 48.26 8.80 -11.13
C ASP A 203 47.43 7.56 -11.55
N LYS A 204 46.85 6.87 -10.58
CA LYS A 204 46.01 5.69 -10.89
C LYS A 204 44.66 6.06 -11.52
N ASP A 205 44.34 5.32 -12.57
CA ASP A 205 43.06 5.44 -13.28
C ASP A 205 42.03 4.41 -12.84
N GLU A 206 42.28 3.73 -11.74
CA GLU A 206 41.40 2.72 -11.11
C GLU A 206 41.24 3.00 -9.61
N VAL A 207 40.01 2.86 -9.12
CA VAL A 207 39.66 2.82 -7.69
C VAL A 207 39.10 1.47 -7.39
N VAL A 208 39.49 0.85 -6.30
CA VAL A 208 38.94 -0.43 -5.84
C VAL A 208 38.53 -0.29 -4.38
N VAL A 209 37.30 -0.67 -4.07
CA VAL A 209 36.86 -0.94 -2.70
C VAL A 209 36.18 -2.30 -2.70
N GLY A 210 36.71 -3.21 -1.90
CA GLY A 210 36.17 -4.55 -1.79
C GLY A 210 36.12 -5.03 -0.34
N GLY A 211 35.31 -6.03 -0.10
CA GLY A 211 35.19 -6.62 1.23
C GLY A 211 34.75 -8.07 1.22
N GLU A 212 35.27 -8.81 2.19
CA GLU A 212 34.77 -10.14 2.59
C GLU A 212 33.69 -9.96 3.65
N ILE A 213 32.51 -10.52 3.41
CA ILE A 213 31.34 -10.33 4.26
C ILE A 213 30.77 -11.70 4.60
N ASN A 214 30.43 -11.92 5.85
CA ASN A 214 29.65 -13.08 6.26
C ASN A 214 28.18 -12.66 6.42
N ILE A 215 27.28 -13.43 5.81
CA ILE A 215 25.84 -13.20 5.89
C ILE A 215 25.17 -14.50 6.30
N ASP A 216 24.60 -14.51 7.51
CA ASP A 216 23.93 -15.69 8.12
C ASP A 216 24.81 -16.96 8.13
N GLY A 217 26.14 -16.80 8.16
CA GLY A 217 27.11 -17.87 8.18
C GLY A 217 27.77 -18.19 6.84
N ASP A 218 27.24 -17.67 5.74
CA ASP A 218 27.85 -17.81 4.40
C ASP A 218 28.80 -16.65 4.11
N GLU A 219 29.89 -16.93 3.41
CA GLU A 219 30.88 -15.92 3.03
C GLU A 219 30.61 -15.36 1.65
N TYR A 220 30.73 -14.05 1.53
CA TYR A 220 30.53 -13.30 0.30
C TYR A 220 31.69 -12.33 0.05
N ILE A 221 31.94 -12.06 -1.21
CA ILE A 221 32.90 -11.04 -1.66
C ILE A 221 32.13 -10.02 -2.48
N ILE A 222 32.22 -8.76 -2.09
CA ILE A 222 31.75 -7.62 -2.88
C ILE A 222 32.96 -6.77 -3.25
N GLU A 223 33.06 -6.40 -4.52
CA GLU A 223 34.11 -5.52 -5.00
C GLU A 223 33.54 -4.51 -5.99
N ARG A 224 33.76 -3.22 -5.70
CA ARG A 224 33.42 -2.13 -6.61
C ARG A 224 34.66 -1.48 -7.16
N LYS A 225 34.69 -1.33 -8.48
CA LYS A 225 35.78 -0.67 -9.20
C LYS A 225 35.24 0.51 -9.98
N LEU A 226 35.97 1.59 -9.95
CA LEU A 226 35.80 2.70 -10.87
C LEU A 226 37.02 2.83 -11.74
N PHE A 227 36.78 3.07 -13.01
CA PHE A 227 37.83 3.37 -13.98
C PHE A 227 37.60 4.76 -14.55
N ARG A 228 38.67 5.53 -14.70
CA ARG A 228 38.63 6.79 -15.45
C ARG A 228 39.44 6.69 -16.71
N LYS A 229 38.96 7.27 -17.78
CA LYS A 229 39.69 7.39 -19.04
C LYS A 229 39.62 8.83 -19.54
N LYS A 230 40.75 9.42 -19.81
CA LYS A 230 40.86 10.77 -20.34
C LYS A 230 40.34 10.78 -21.79
N SER A 231 39.35 11.61 -22.08
CA SER A 231 38.84 11.78 -23.45
C SER A 231 39.78 12.68 -24.25
N LYS A 232 39.64 12.66 -25.57
CA LYS A 232 40.41 13.54 -26.48
C LYS A 232 40.21 15.03 -26.17
N THR A 233 39.13 15.38 -25.49
CA THR A 233 38.81 16.76 -25.06
C THR A 233 39.34 17.10 -23.67
N GLY A 234 40.14 16.22 -23.07
CA GLY A 234 40.73 16.43 -21.73
C GLY A 234 39.78 16.10 -20.57
N LYS A 235 38.50 15.80 -20.81
CA LYS A 235 37.53 15.42 -19.75
C LYS A 235 37.65 13.92 -19.45
N TYR A 236 37.56 13.56 -18.17
CA TYR A 236 37.54 12.16 -17.77
C TYR A 236 36.14 11.57 -17.98
N LYS A 237 36.08 10.41 -18.61
CA LYS A 237 34.90 9.53 -18.60
C LYS A 237 35.13 8.45 -17.56
N THR A 238 34.12 8.22 -16.71
CA THR A 238 34.20 7.18 -15.69
C THR A 238 33.32 5.99 -16.08
N SER A 239 33.79 4.79 -15.80
CA SER A 239 33.05 3.53 -15.88
C SER A 239 33.14 2.80 -14.54
N SER A 240 32.22 1.92 -14.28
CA SER A 240 32.17 1.20 -13.01
C SER A 240 31.92 -0.29 -13.22
N GLU A 241 32.52 -1.10 -12.36
CA GLU A 241 32.28 -2.53 -12.26
C GLU A 241 31.87 -2.88 -10.83
N LEU A 242 30.99 -3.87 -10.68
CA LEU A 242 30.53 -4.37 -9.39
C LEU A 242 30.52 -5.89 -9.46
N ASN A 243 31.36 -6.50 -8.66
CA ASN A 243 31.46 -7.94 -8.53
C ASN A 243 30.81 -8.39 -7.22
N PHE A 244 30.00 -9.43 -7.27
CA PHE A 244 29.36 -10.02 -6.11
C PHE A 244 29.39 -11.54 -6.19
N PHE A 245 30.14 -12.15 -5.29
CA PHE A 245 30.36 -13.59 -5.27
C PHE A 245 29.98 -14.18 -3.91
N ARG A 246 29.45 -15.38 -3.90
CA ARG A 246 29.38 -16.24 -2.73
C ARG A 246 30.52 -17.21 -2.72
N VAL A 247 31.18 -17.37 -1.59
CA VAL A 247 32.25 -18.36 -1.39
C VAL A 247 31.60 -19.67 -1.01
N LEU A 248 31.83 -20.72 -1.78
CA LEU A 248 31.31 -22.06 -1.51
C LEU A 248 32.24 -22.83 -0.57
N SER A 249 31.69 -23.87 0.06
CA SER A 249 32.42 -24.70 1.03
C SER A 249 33.68 -25.39 0.46
N ASP A 250 33.78 -25.53 -0.87
CA ASP A 250 34.96 -26.06 -1.58
C ASP A 250 35.98 -24.97 -1.93
N GLY A 251 35.72 -23.72 -1.56
CA GLY A 251 36.56 -22.56 -1.89
C GLY A 251 36.35 -21.99 -3.31
N SER A 252 35.40 -22.51 -4.07
CA SER A 252 35.00 -21.93 -5.35
C SER A 252 34.06 -20.75 -5.16
N TYR A 253 33.87 -19.98 -6.23
CA TYR A 253 33.04 -18.77 -6.22
C TYR A 253 31.80 -18.97 -7.07
N GLU A 254 30.63 -18.71 -6.46
CA GLU A 254 29.39 -18.60 -7.17
C GLU A 254 29.15 -17.12 -7.52
N ASN A 255 28.97 -16.83 -8.82
CA ASN A 255 28.70 -15.47 -9.28
C ASN A 255 27.25 -15.11 -9.05
N LEU A 256 26.98 -14.05 -8.31
CA LEU A 256 25.66 -13.52 -7.98
C LEU A 256 25.35 -12.22 -8.75
N GLU A 257 26.13 -11.86 -9.73
CA GLU A 257 25.92 -10.67 -10.55
C GLU A 257 24.66 -10.84 -11.41
N GLY A 258 23.78 -9.86 -11.39
CA GLY A 258 22.66 -9.78 -12.31
C GLY A 258 23.11 -9.41 -13.73
N GLU A 259 22.23 -9.57 -14.72
CA GLU A 259 22.51 -9.17 -16.10
C GLU A 259 22.84 -7.68 -16.23
N GLN A 260 22.32 -6.87 -15.31
CA GLN A 260 22.62 -5.46 -15.20
C GLN A 260 23.09 -5.14 -13.79
N ARG A 261 24.05 -4.24 -13.67
CA ARG A 261 24.61 -3.78 -12.40
C ARG A 261 23.54 -3.41 -11.36
N ARG A 262 22.44 -2.77 -11.75
CA ARG A 262 21.38 -2.39 -10.84
C ARG A 262 20.69 -3.60 -10.17
N GLU A 263 20.70 -4.74 -10.83
CA GLU A 263 20.16 -5.99 -10.28
C GLU A 263 21.06 -6.51 -9.18
N THR A 264 22.38 -6.43 -9.41
CA THR A 264 23.37 -6.73 -8.38
C THR A 264 23.28 -5.74 -7.22
N ASP A 265 23.14 -4.43 -7.50
CA ASP A 265 22.93 -3.40 -6.46
C ASP A 265 21.65 -3.66 -5.67
N LYS A 266 20.58 -4.10 -6.33
CA LYS A 266 19.32 -4.48 -5.70
C LYS A 266 19.51 -5.70 -4.78
N LEU A 267 20.17 -6.73 -5.27
CA LEU A 267 20.43 -7.96 -4.50
C LEU A 267 21.29 -7.67 -3.24
N ILE A 268 22.30 -6.82 -3.37
CA ILE A 268 23.09 -6.36 -2.22
C ILE A 268 22.20 -5.60 -1.22
N SER A 269 21.36 -4.69 -1.71
CA SER A 269 20.47 -3.91 -0.86
C SER A 269 19.38 -4.77 -0.18
N GLU A 270 18.89 -5.80 -0.83
CA GLU A 270 17.97 -6.79 -0.25
C GLU A 270 18.64 -7.63 0.83
N THR A 271 19.94 -7.77 0.77
CA THR A 271 20.70 -8.60 1.70
C THR A 271 21.22 -7.80 2.90
N ILE A 272 21.73 -6.59 2.69
CA ILE A 272 22.41 -5.76 3.70
C ILE A 272 21.49 -4.64 4.22
N GLY A 273 20.40 -4.36 3.53
CA GLY A 273 19.52 -3.21 3.75
C GLY A 273 19.82 -2.06 2.79
N THR A 274 18.97 -1.05 2.84
CA THR A 274 19.14 0.15 2.02
C THR A 274 20.22 1.06 2.58
N PHE A 275 20.66 2.03 1.79
CA PHE A 275 21.56 3.09 2.25
C PHE A 275 21.03 3.79 3.51
N ASP A 276 19.74 4.10 3.55
CA ASP A 276 19.12 4.77 4.69
C ASP A 276 19.09 3.86 5.92
N ASP A 277 18.88 2.56 5.75
CA ASP A 277 18.92 1.57 6.83
C ASP A 277 20.33 1.47 7.42
N PHE A 278 21.33 1.45 6.57
CA PHE A 278 22.73 1.46 6.95
C PHE A 278 23.09 2.72 7.76
N MET A 279 22.69 3.89 7.25
CA MET A 279 22.91 5.16 7.96
C MET A 279 22.15 5.22 9.28
N LEU A 280 21.00 4.55 9.37
CA LEU A 280 20.22 4.47 10.59
C LEU A 280 20.77 3.47 11.60
N THR A 281 21.35 2.36 11.19
CA THR A 281 21.72 1.27 12.09
C THR A 281 23.19 1.26 12.46
N ILE A 282 24.07 1.69 11.54
CA ILE A 282 25.51 1.55 11.67
C ILE A 282 26.18 2.87 12.01
N VAL A 283 25.80 3.96 11.35
CA VAL A 283 26.51 5.23 11.42
C VAL A 283 25.90 6.18 12.42
N ALA A 284 26.61 6.47 13.51
CA ALA A 284 26.24 7.51 14.47
C ALA A 284 27.19 8.70 14.32
N THR A 285 26.73 9.78 13.72
CA THR A 285 27.45 11.06 13.66
C THR A 285 26.83 12.07 14.64
N ALA A 286 27.59 13.08 15.03
CA ALA A 286 27.06 14.16 15.87
C ALA A 286 25.77 14.76 15.28
N LYS A 287 25.75 14.96 13.96
CA LYS A 287 24.61 15.52 13.24
C LYS A 287 23.38 14.62 13.27
N ASN A 288 23.52 13.33 12.90
CA ASN A 288 22.35 12.45 12.86
C ASN A 288 21.79 12.09 14.25
N LEU A 289 22.62 12.19 15.30
CA LEU A 289 22.16 12.10 16.68
C LEU A 289 21.35 13.35 17.08
N GLU A 290 21.77 14.54 16.66
CA GLU A 290 21.01 15.77 16.87
C GLU A 290 19.70 15.76 16.10
N ASP A 291 19.74 15.39 14.82
CA ASP A 291 18.55 15.26 13.96
C ASP A 291 17.50 14.32 14.60
N LEU A 292 17.91 13.23 15.22
CA LEU A 292 17.04 12.33 15.96
C LEU A 292 16.30 13.04 17.11
N LEU A 293 16.98 13.93 17.83
CA LEU A 293 16.41 14.68 18.95
C LEU A 293 15.54 15.85 18.51
N GLU A 294 15.94 16.53 17.42
CA GLU A 294 15.24 17.70 16.88
C GLU A 294 14.02 17.33 16.05
N THR A 295 13.96 16.10 15.58
CA THR A 295 12.83 15.57 14.81
C THR A 295 11.50 15.79 15.53
N LYS A 296 10.48 16.22 14.80
CA LYS A 296 9.13 16.45 15.35
C LYS A 296 8.53 15.15 15.91
N PRO A 297 7.72 15.21 16.98
CA PRO A 297 7.13 14.01 17.61
C PRO A 297 6.42 13.05 16.64
N THR A 298 5.73 13.59 15.63
CA THR A 298 5.09 12.80 14.55
C THR A 298 6.09 12.07 13.65
N GLN A 299 7.24 12.68 13.40
CA GLN A 299 8.31 12.06 12.59
C GLN A 299 9.10 11.02 13.40
N ARG A 300 9.22 11.19 14.72
CA ARG A 300 9.80 10.18 15.62
C ARG A 300 8.97 8.89 15.59
N GLY A 301 7.64 9.00 15.58
CA GLY A 301 6.76 7.86 15.40
C GLY A 301 7.10 7.08 14.12
N ARG A 302 7.27 7.79 12.99
CA ARG A 302 7.67 7.17 11.72
C ARG A 302 9.06 6.53 11.76
N LEU A 303 10.01 7.17 12.43
CA LEU A 303 11.34 6.59 12.61
C LEU A 303 11.25 5.27 13.40
N LEU A 304 10.47 5.24 14.48
CA LEU A 304 10.25 4.02 15.25
C LEU A 304 9.53 2.96 14.43
N THR A 305 8.51 3.33 13.64
CA THR A 305 7.82 2.37 12.75
C THR A 305 8.80 1.72 11.77
N LYS A 306 9.77 2.48 11.26
CA LYS A 306 10.83 1.96 10.39
C LYS A 306 11.72 0.95 11.11
N PHE A 307 12.19 1.27 12.31
CA PHE A 307 13.02 0.36 13.11
C PHE A 307 12.30 -0.96 13.45
N ILE A 308 11.00 -0.91 13.72
CA ILE A 308 10.21 -2.12 14.08
C ILE A 308 9.56 -2.79 12.86
N GLY A 309 9.89 -2.38 11.64
CA GLY A 309 9.39 -3.02 10.41
C GLY A 309 7.90 -2.77 10.13
N LEU A 310 7.29 -1.77 10.77
CA LEU A 310 5.88 -1.41 10.53
C LEU A 310 5.66 -0.69 9.18
N GLU A 311 6.71 -0.46 8.41
CA GLU A 311 6.60 0.10 7.05
C GLU A 311 5.71 -0.75 6.16
N ILE A 312 5.67 -2.08 6.39
CA ILE A 312 4.76 -2.97 5.66
C ILE A 312 3.29 -2.60 5.89
N ILE A 313 2.95 -2.19 7.10
CA ILE A 313 1.57 -1.75 7.43
C ILE A 313 1.25 -0.42 6.73
N GLU A 314 2.22 0.50 6.65
CA GLU A 314 2.05 1.76 5.91
C GLU A 314 1.86 1.49 4.40
N LYS A 315 2.62 0.56 3.83
CA LYS A 315 2.46 0.13 2.43
C LYS A 315 1.11 -0.53 2.18
N LYS A 316 0.68 -1.41 3.09
CA LYS A 316 -0.67 -1.99 3.03
C LYS A 316 -1.76 -0.91 3.09
N GLU A 317 -1.58 0.14 3.92
CA GLU A 317 -2.51 1.27 3.98
C GLU A 317 -2.59 2.00 2.63
N GLU A 318 -1.45 2.24 1.99
CA GLU A 318 -1.39 2.89 0.68
C GLU A 318 -2.08 2.06 -0.42
N ILE A 319 -1.77 0.76 -0.48
CA ILE A 319 -2.40 -0.17 -1.42
C ILE A 319 -3.91 -0.22 -1.17
N ASN A 320 -4.33 -0.37 0.09
CA ASN A 320 -5.76 -0.42 0.42
C ASN A 320 -6.49 0.87 0.05
N LYS A 321 -5.88 2.05 0.24
CA LYS A 321 -6.44 3.33 -0.20
C LYS A 321 -6.62 3.37 -1.72
N GLY A 322 -5.67 2.83 -2.46
CA GLY A 322 -5.78 2.68 -3.91
C GLY A 322 -6.97 1.80 -4.29
N LEU A 323 -7.01 0.58 -3.76
CA LEU A 323 -8.10 -0.38 -4.00
C LEU A 323 -9.47 0.16 -3.58
N MET A 324 -9.55 0.83 -2.43
CA MET A 324 -10.79 1.46 -1.95
C MET A 324 -11.22 2.61 -2.86
N THR A 325 -10.30 3.39 -3.38
CA THR A 325 -10.59 4.49 -4.31
C THR A 325 -11.13 3.96 -5.62
N ASP A 326 -10.53 2.92 -6.15
CA ASP A 326 -11.00 2.23 -7.35
C ASP A 326 -12.39 1.62 -7.14
N PHE A 327 -12.61 1.00 -5.98
CA PHE A 327 -13.90 0.45 -5.62
C PHE A 327 -14.96 1.56 -5.49
N LYS A 328 -14.68 2.65 -4.79
CA LYS A 328 -15.57 3.82 -4.69
C LYS A 328 -15.87 4.45 -6.06
N SER A 329 -14.92 4.44 -6.96
CA SER A 329 -15.13 4.93 -8.33
C SER A 329 -16.11 4.04 -9.10
N LYS A 330 -16.03 2.72 -8.92
CA LYS A 330 -16.98 1.77 -9.50
C LYS A 330 -18.38 1.92 -8.88
N MET A 331 -18.48 2.11 -7.57
CA MET A 331 -19.75 2.38 -6.89
C MET A 331 -20.41 3.69 -7.34
N LYS A 332 -19.63 4.74 -7.64
CA LYS A 332 -20.15 6.02 -8.14
C LYS A 332 -20.83 5.92 -9.49
N SER A 333 -20.58 4.87 -10.26
CA SER A 333 -21.33 4.57 -11.49
C SER A 333 -22.76 4.09 -11.20
N ASN A 334 -23.05 3.71 -9.97
CA ASN A 334 -24.38 3.32 -9.51
C ASN A 334 -25.16 4.59 -9.10
N ILE A 335 -25.99 5.08 -10.02
CA ILE A 335 -26.74 6.34 -9.87
C ILE A 335 -27.93 6.17 -8.92
N HIS A 336 -28.25 4.95 -8.51
CA HIS A 336 -29.47 4.62 -7.78
C HIS A 336 -29.37 4.91 -6.27
N ASN A 337 -30.42 5.54 -5.76
CA ASN A 337 -30.63 5.76 -4.32
C ASN A 337 -31.54 4.65 -3.78
N THR A 338 -31.09 3.89 -2.81
CA THR A 338 -31.86 2.78 -2.24
C THR A 338 -33.24 3.21 -1.74
N LYS A 339 -33.36 4.38 -1.11
CA LYS A 339 -34.66 4.92 -0.62
C LYS A 339 -35.62 5.24 -1.75
N GLU A 340 -35.11 5.73 -2.88
CA GLU A 340 -35.94 6.01 -4.06
C GLU A 340 -36.43 4.71 -4.67
N LEU A 341 -35.55 3.71 -4.76
CA LEU A 341 -35.91 2.39 -5.26
C LEU A 341 -36.93 1.67 -4.34
N GLU A 342 -36.73 1.76 -3.02
CA GLU A 342 -37.70 1.24 -2.04
C GLU A 342 -39.06 1.92 -2.19
N PHE A 343 -39.08 3.26 -2.31
CA PHE A 343 -40.29 4.01 -2.56
C PHE A 343 -40.99 3.61 -3.87
N GLU A 344 -40.20 3.43 -4.95
CA GLU A 344 -40.74 2.92 -6.23
C GLU A 344 -41.36 1.54 -6.11
N ILE A 345 -40.73 0.64 -5.33
CA ILE A 345 -41.25 -0.70 -5.06
C ILE A 345 -42.59 -0.60 -4.33
N GLU A 346 -42.67 0.21 -3.29
CA GLU A 346 -43.90 0.42 -2.51
C GLU A 346 -44.99 1.01 -3.38
N ASP A 347 -44.69 2.06 -4.16
CA ASP A 347 -45.65 2.67 -5.08
C ASP A 347 -46.17 1.68 -6.14
N ASN A 348 -45.26 0.88 -6.70
CA ASN A 348 -45.62 -0.18 -7.64
C ASN A 348 -46.51 -1.26 -6.99
N ILE A 349 -46.27 -1.63 -5.74
CA ILE A 349 -47.13 -2.59 -4.98
C ILE A 349 -48.51 -2.04 -4.81
N ILE A 350 -48.65 -0.75 -4.44
CA ILE A 350 -49.96 -0.07 -4.30
C ILE A 350 -50.66 -0.07 -5.64
N LYS A 351 -50.01 0.39 -6.70
CA LYS A 351 -50.58 0.44 -8.05
C LYS A 351 -50.97 -0.94 -8.59
N ILE A 352 -50.16 -1.97 -8.33
CA ILE A 352 -50.53 -3.36 -8.68
C ILE A 352 -51.83 -3.80 -7.95
N LYS A 353 -52.00 -3.37 -6.70
CA LYS A 353 -53.20 -3.69 -5.92
C LYS A 353 -54.44 -2.98 -6.48
N GLU A 354 -54.30 -1.71 -6.77
CA GLU A 354 -55.34 -0.88 -7.40
C GLU A 354 -55.73 -1.45 -8.78
N ASN A 355 -54.72 -1.77 -9.60
CA ASN A 355 -54.95 -2.41 -10.91
C ASN A 355 -55.70 -3.76 -10.80
N LYS A 356 -55.39 -4.55 -9.77
CA LYS A 356 -56.09 -5.82 -9.54
C LYS A 356 -57.55 -5.60 -9.21
N GLU A 357 -57.89 -4.61 -8.42
CA GLU A 357 -59.29 -4.27 -8.09
C GLU A 357 -60.00 -3.74 -9.34
N LEU A 358 -59.37 -2.87 -10.14
CA LEU A 358 -59.89 -2.40 -11.41
C LEU A 358 -60.09 -3.54 -12.42
N ILE A 359 -59.19 -4.50 -12.51
CA ILE A 359 -59.32 -5.70 -13.34
C ILE A 359 -60.56 -6.52 -12.88
N LYS A 360 -60.76 -6.66 -11.59
CA LYS A 360 -61.88 -7.36 -11.03
C LYS A 360 -63.22 -6.66 -11.34
N GLU A 361 -63.23 -5.34 -11.20
CA GLU A 361 -64.39 -4.52 -11.58
C GLU A 361 -64.71 -4.60 -13.06
N ASN A 362 -63.68 -4.50 -13.90
CA ASN A 362 -63.80 -4.58 -15.35
C ASN A 362 -64.22 -6.00 -15.82
N ASN A 363 -63.73 -7.04 -15.16
CA ASN A 363 -64.23 -8.42 -15.42
C ASN A 363 -65.71 -8.54 -15.07
N ASN A 364 -66.17 -7.94 -13.98
CA ASN A 364 -67.61 -7.95 -13.65
C ASN A 364 -68.44 -7.17 -14.68
N LYS A 365 -67.90 -6.06 -15.22
CA LYS A 365 -68.53 -5.29 -16.32
C LYS A 365 -68.58 -6.17 -17.61
N LEU A 366 -67.50 -6.89 -17.92
CA LEU A 366 -67.42 -7.78 -19.05
C LEU A 366 -68.50 -8.90 -18.96
N LEU A 367 -68.64 -9.50 -17.78
CA LEU A 367 -69.69 -10.54 -17.58
C LEU A 367 -71.08 -9.99 -17.85
N LYS A 368 -71.38 -8.76 -17.45
CA LYS A 368 -72.67 -8.13 -17.72
C LYS A 368 -72.84 -7.84 -19.23
N ILE A 369 -71.82 -7.28 -19.86
CA ILE A 369 -71.81 -6.99 -21.28
C ILE A 369 -71.90 -8.28 -22.12
N ASP A 370 -71.20 -9.34 -21.75
CA ASP A 370 -71.29 -10.62 -22.43
C ASP A 370 -72.69 -11.25 -22.28
N GLY A 371 -73.36 -11.05 -21.11
CA GLY A 371 -74.74 -11.41 -20.94
C GLY A 371 -75.70 -10.63 -21.86
N GLU A 372 -75.52 -9.28 -21.94
CA GLU A 372 -76.28 -8.43 -22.86
C GLU A 372 -76.03 -8.75 -24.33
N ILE A 373 -74.76 -9.07 -24.69
CA ILE A 373 -74.42 -9.52 -26.02
C ILE A 373 -75.10 -10.89 -26.35
N SER A 374 -75.08 -11.79 -25.39
CA SER A 374 -75.75 -13.12 -25.58
C SER A 374 -77.24 -12.97 -25.79
N GLU A 375 -77.89 -12.08 -25.01
CA GLU A 375 -79.32 -11.84 -25.17
C GLU A 375 -79.65 -11.17 -26.49
N ALA A 376 -78.88 -10.16 -26.90
CA ALA A 376 -79.04 -9.47 -28.18
C ALA A 376 -78.77 -10.37 -29.35
N ASN A 377 -77.77 -11.28 -29.25
CA ASN A 377 -77.51 -12.30 -30.28
C ASN A 377 -78.64 -13.27 -30.39
N SER A 378 -79.18 -13.80 -29.32
CA SER A 378 -80.32 -14.70 -29.37
C SER A 378 -81.52 -14.07 -30.07
N LYS A 379 -81.84 -12.80 -29.73
CA LYS A 379 -82.90 -12.03 -30.37
C LYS A 379 -82.62 -11.77 -31.83
N LYS A 380 -81.32 -11.47 -32.16
CA LYS A 380 -80.91 -11.35 -33.57
C LYS A 380 -80.99 -12.66 -34.36
N GLU A 381 -80.60 -13.80 -33.78
CA GLU A 381 -80.67 -15.11 -34.43
C GLU A 381 -82.07 -15.49 -34.75
N ILE A 382 -83.04 -15.22 -33.90
CA ILE A 382 -84.49 -15.40 -34.19
C ILE A 382 -84.85 -14.58 -35.45
N LEU A 383 -84.43 -13.31 -35.51
CA LEU A 383 -84.70 -12.45 -36.66
C LEU A 383 -83.95 -12.91 -37.95
N LEU A 384 -82.77 -13.50 -37.79
CA LEU A 384 -81.90 -13.98 -38.88
C LEU A 384 -82.54 -15.33 -39.46
N SER A 385 -83.10 -16.17 -38.56
CA SER A 385 -83.80 -17.37 -39.02
C SER A 385 -85.07 -17.09 -39.91
N GLU A 386 -85.56 -15.82 -39.79
CA GLU A 386 -86.68 -15.32 -40.67
C GLU A 386 -86.16 -14.73 -41.97
N LYS A 387 -84.85 -14.62 -42.13
CA LYS A 387 -84.19 -14.10 -43.35
C LYS A 387 -83.98 -15.14 -44.39
N TYR A 388 -84.02 -14.74 -45.66
CA TYR A 388 -83.40 -15.47 -46.75
C TYR A 388 -81.89 -15.62 -46.58
N VAL A 389 -81.30 -16.72 -46.84
CA VAL A 389 -79.92 -17.00 -46.70
C VAL A 389 -79.06 -16.07 -47.55
N ILE A 390 -78.44 -15.16 -46.94
CA ILE A 390 -77.45 -14.23 -47.50
C ILE A 390 -76.10 -14.46 -46.80
N ASP A 391 -75.08 -14.45 -47.59
CA ASP A 391 -73.71 -14.66 -46.99
C ASP A 391 -73.40 -13.54 -46.00
N ASP A 392 -73.34 -13.96 -44.73
CA ASP A 392 -73.22 -13.09 -43.55
C ASP A 392 -71.94 -12.18 -43.52
N GLU A 393 -70.89 -12.66 -44.13
CA GLU A 393 -69.61 -11.92 -44.12
C GLU A 393 -69.70 -10.61 -44.95
N VAL A 394 -70.62 -10.55 -45.91
CA VAL A 394 -70.67 -9.51 -46.91
C VAL A 394 -71.75 -8.48 -46.64
N SER A 395 -72.81 -8.85 -45.91
CA SER A 395 -74.04 -8.05 -45.77
C SER A 395 -73.83 -6.79 -44.93
N ASN A 396 -72.78 -6.73 -44.08
CA ASN A 396 -72.53 -5.68 -43.08
C ASN A 396 -71.31 -4.79 -43.33
N VAL A 397 -70.59 -5.03 -44.37
CA VAL A 397 -69.37 -4.28 -44.68
C VAL A 397 -69.67 -3.03 -45.50
N ASN A 398 -69.13 -1.89 -45.01
CA ASN A 398 -69.09 -0.68 -45.82
C ASN A 398 -67.85 -0.71 -46.73
N PRO A 399 -68.03 -0.85 -48.07
CA PRO A 399 -66.93 -1.05 -49.00
C PRO A 399 -65.96 0.17 -49.03
N LYS A 400 -66.48 1.37 -48.68
CA LYS A 400 -65.64 2.58 -48.68
C LYS A 400 -64.65 2.57 -47.50
N THR A 401 -65.24 2.31 -46.31
CA THR A 401 -64.39 2.31 -45.09
C THR A 401 -63.34 1.20 -45.12
N LEU A 402 -63.68 0.01 -45.62
CA LEU A 402 -62.74 -1.08 -45.75
C LEU A 402 -61.57 -0.81 -46.69
N LYS A 403 -61.85 -0.03 -47.76
CA LYS A 403 -60.82 0.39 -48.68
C LYS A 403 -59.87 1.39 -48.08
N ASP A 404 -60.37 2.36 -47.34
CA ASP A 404 -59.55 3.36 -46.63
C ASP A 404 -58.63 2.74 -45.57
N GLU A 405 -59.11 1.71 -44.87
CA GLU A 405 -58.32 0.93 -43.89
C GLU A 405 -57.16 0.17 -44.54
N ILE A 406 -57.42 -0.44 -45.69
CA ILE A 406 -56.37 -1.12 -46.49
C ILE A 406 -55.29 -0.15 -46.93
N ASP A 407 -55.68 1.05 -47.37
CA ASP A 407 -54.72 2.08 -47.81
C ASP A 407 -53.87 2.56 -46.62
N THR A 408 -54.50 2.77 -45.43
CA THR A 408 -53.77 3.26 -44.24
C THR A 408 -52.76 2.26 -43.73
N LEU A 409 -53.13 0.98 -43.61
CA LEU A 409 -52.20 -0.08 -43.19
C LEU A 409 -51.01 -0.25 -44.15
N THR A 410 -51.24 0.04 -45.40
CA THR A 410 -50.19 -0.02 -46.44
C THR A 410 -49.16 1.09 -46.21
N ASP A 411 -49.64 2.32 -45.97
CA ASP A 411 -48.76 3.47 -45.75
C ASP A 411 -47.95 3.39 -44.45
N GLU A 412 -48.59 2.90 -43.39
CA GLU A 412 -47.87 2.69 -42.09
C GLU A 412 -46.78 1.65 -42.22
N GLY A 413 -47.06 0.54 -42.91
CA GLY A 413 -46.10 -0.55 -43.18
C GLY A 413 -44.87 -0.05 -43.98
N VAL A 414 -45.08 0.83 -44.93
CA VAL A 414 -44.01 1.40 -45.75
C VAL A 414 -43.12 2.32 -44.92
N THR A 415 -43.74 3.12 -44.02
CA THR A 415 -43.03 4.08 -43.18
C THR A 415 -42.11 3.40 -42.15
N LYS A 416 -42.67 2.37 -41.48
CA LYS A 416 -41.88 1.62 -40.49
C LYS A 416 -40.73 0.84 -41.14
N LYS A 417 -40.94 0.30 -42.34
CA LYS A 417 -39.87 -0.40 -43.04
C LYS A 417 -38.67 0.51 -43.39
N LYS A 418 -38.97 1.74 -43.71
CA LYS A 418 -37.91 2.74 -44.01
C LYS A 418 -37.06 3.05 -42.74
N SER A 419 -37.72 3.18 -41.61
CA SER A 419 -37.05 3.40 -40.33
C SER A 419 -36.13 2.24 -39.91
N LEU A 420 -36.57 1.02 -40.21
CA LEU A 420 -35.77 -0.19 -39.95
C LEU A 420 -34.50 -0.21 -40.82
N ASP A 421 -34.65 0.13 -42.12
CA ASP A 421 -33.53 0.17 -43.06
C ASP A 421 -32.45 1.21 -42.63
N ASP A 422 -32.88 2.34 -42.04
CA ASP A 422 -31.96 3.35 -41.56
C ASP A 422 -31.20 2.92 -40.27
N ILE A 423 -31.86 2.19 -39.36
CA ILE A 423 -31.19 1.64 -38.18
C ILE A 423 -30.16 0.57 -38.59
N ILE A 424 -30.52 -0.33 -39.50
CA ILE A 424 -29.62 -1.35 -40.03
C ILE A 424 -28.38 -0.73 -40.67
N LYS A 425 -28.53 0.38 -41.43
CA LYS A 425 -27.41 1.11 -42.02
C LYS A 425 -26.48 1.67 -40.94
N ASN A 426 -27.06 2.15 -39.84
CA ASN A 426 -26.25 2.73 -38.76
C ASN A 426 -25.46 1.66 -38.00
N ILE A 427 -26.07 0.51 -37.71
CA ILE A 427 -25.38 -0.65 -37.14
C ILE A 427 -24.25 -1.13 -38.06
N THR A 428 -24.51 -1.19 -39.37
CA THR A 428 -23.53 -1.63 -40.37
C THR A 428 -22.32 -0.66 -40.48
N LYS A 429 -22.55 0.64 -40.26
CA LYS A 429 -21.47 1.64 -40.24
C LYS A 429 -20.56 1.50 -39.00
N ILE A 430 -21.08 1.07 -37.89
CA ILE A 430 -20.30 0.86 -36.66
C ILE A 430 -19.39 -0.37 -36.80
N GLY A 431 -19.86 -1.42 -37.47
CA GLY A 431 -19.11 -2.66 -37.69
C GLY A 431 -18.92 -3.44 -36.41
N ASP A 432 -17.96 -4.35 -36.41
CA ASP A 432 -17.62 -5.11 -35.21
C ASP A 432 -16.62 -4.33 -34.35
N VAL A 433 -16.94 -4.24 -33.07
CA VAL A 433 -16.11 -3.55 -32.07
C VAL A 433 -15.47 -4.61 -31.21
N ASP A 434 -14.17 -4.68 -31.31
CA ASP A 434 -13.37 -5.67 -30.56
C ASP A 434 -12.88 -5.01 -29.26
N TYR A 435 -13.84 -4.85 -28.34
CA TYR A 435 -13.54 -4.39 -26.98
C TYR A 435 -13.32 -5.60 -26.08
N ASP A 436 -12.23 -5.60 -25.40
CA ASP A 436 -11.81 -6.68 -24.50
C ASP A 436 -11.56 -6.07 -23.12
N GLU A 437 -12.45 -6.38 -22.18
CA GLU A 437 -12.44 -5.84 -20.82
C GLU A 437 -11.22 -6.34 -20.04
N ASP A 438 -10.86 -7.63 -20.23
CA ASP A 438 -9.71 -8.22 -19.57
C ASP A 438 -8.40 -7.53 -19.99
N LYS A 439 -8.27 -7.25 -21.29
CA LYS A 439 -7.14 -6.45 -21.80
C LYS A 439 -7.09 -5.01 -21.28
N HIS A 440 -8.25 -4.42 -21.06
CA HIS A 440 -8.32 -3.08 -20.51
C HIS A 440 -7.79 -3.03 -19.09
N ASP A 441 -8.16 -4.03 -18.28
CA ASP A 441 -7.71 -4.15 -16.90
C ASP A 441 -6.23 -4.57 -16.80
N GLU A 442 -5.77 -5.47 -17.68
CA GLU A 442 -4.36 -5.83 -17.81
C GLU A 442 -3.47 -4.60 -18.08
N ILE A 443 -3.86 -3.77 -19.04
CA ILE A 443 -3.13 -2.55 -19.39
C ILE A 443 -3.10 -1.56 -18.22
N ARG A 444 -4.16 -1.51 -17.43
CA ARG A 444 -4.26 -0.64 -16.24
C ARG A 444 -3.39 -1.14 -15.08
N GLU A 445 -3.25 -2.45 -14.92
CA GLU A 445 -2.31 -3.01 -13.96
C GLU A 445 -0.85 -2.75 -14.39
N GLU A 446 -0.57 -2.87 -15.68
CA GLU A 446 0.73 -2.59 -16.26
C GLU A 446 1.14 -1.12 -16.08
N GLU A 447 0.20 -0.19 -16.20
CA GLU A 447 0.41 1.24 -15.90
C GLU A 447 0.86 1.44 -14.45
N LYS A 448 0.16 0.82 -13.49
CA LYS A 448 0.49 0.92 -12.07
C LYS A 448 1.89 0.37 -11.77
N ASP A 449 2.22 -0.78 -12.36
CA ASP A 449 3.52 -1.41 -12.16
C ASP A 449 4.66 -0.53 -12.73
N LEU A 450 4.43 0.11 -13.88
CA LEU A 450 5.40 1.03 -14.50
C LEU A 450 5.60 2.31 -13.68
N LEU A 451 4.54 2.89 -13.12
CA LEU A 451 4.61 4.05 -12.23
C LEU A 451 5.41 3.75 -10.96
N LEU A 452 5.25 2.54 -10.45
CA LEU A 452 5.97 2.10 -9.25
C LEU A 452 7.46 1.85 -9.53
N LYS A 453 7.76 1.30 -10.72
CA LYS A 453 9.14 1.14 -11.20
C LYS A 453 9.81 2.49 -11.43
N GLU A 454 9.09 3.46 -12.01
CA GLU A 454 9.60 4.81 -12.21
C GLU A 454 9.97 5.48 -10.88
N SER A 455 9.05 5.44 -9.90
CA SER A 455 9.27 6.02 -8.57
C SER A 455 10.50 5.41 -7.87
N LYS A 456 10.68 4.09 -8.01
CA LYS A 456 11.80 3.37 -7.43
C LYS A 456 13.13 3.79 -8.06
N GLU A 457 13.15 3.91 -9.38
CA GLU A 457 14.35 4.30 -10.09
C GLU A 457 14.69 5.79 -9.92
N LEU A 458 13.70 6.65 -9.73
CA LEU A 458 13.92 8.04 -9.34
C LEU A 458 14.60 8.14 -7.97
N SER A 459 14.15 7.35 -7.01
CA SER A 459 14.78 7.27 -5.68
C SER A 459 16.22 6.72 -5.76
N ASN A 460 16.44 5.72 -6.61
CA ASN A 460 17.78 5.19 -6.86
C ASN A 460 18.72 6.23 -7.49
N LYS A 461 18.19 7.02 -8.41
CA LYS A 461 18.92 8.14 -9.04
C LYS A 461 19.38 9.16 -8.00
N GLU A 462 18.44 9.61 -7.14
CA GLU A 462 18.76 10.59 -6.09
C GLU A 462 19.83 10.07 -5.13
N ARG A 463 19.74 8.80 -4.75
CA ARG A 463 20.78 8.15 -3.93
C ARG A 463 22.14 8.13 -4.61
N LYS A 464 22.16 7.85 -5.90
CA LYS A 464 23.42 7.82 -6.67
C LYS A 464 24.01 9.21 -6.87
N GLU A 465 23.17 10.21 -7.08
CA GLU A 465 23.60 11.61 -7.20
C GLU A 465 24.22 12.09 -5.89
N LEU A 466 23.59 11.74 -4.76
CA LEU A 466 24.12 12.07 -3.43
C LEU A 466 25.47 11.35 -3.15
N LEU A 467 25.57 10.10 -3.56
CA LEU A 467 26.80 9.31 -3.42
C LEU A 467 27.97 9.92 -4.19
N ILE A 468 27.73 10.25 -5.46
CA ILE A 468 28.74 10.85 -6.34
C ILE A 468 29.21 12.19 -5.74
N LYS A 469 28.29 13.00 -5.22
CA LYS A 469 28.62 14.26 -4.56
C LYS A 469 29.52 14.06 -3.34
N ASN A 470 29.19 13.06 -2.53
CA ASN A 470 29.94 12.74 -1.33
C ASN A 470 31.34 12.18 -1.64
N LEU A 471 31.50 11.51 -2.80
CA LEU A 471 32.80 11.05 -3.29
C LEU A 471 33.64 12.16 -3.96
N GLU A 472 32.97 13.19 -4.49
CA GLU A 472 33.63 14.36 -5.12
C GLU A 472 34.08 15.40 -4.08
N GLU A 473 33.38 15.53 -2.95
CA GLU A 473 33.66 16.51 -1.90
C GLU A 473 34.63 15.98 -0.82
N GLY A 474 35.19 14.81 -1.01
CA GLY A 474 35.79 13.91 -0.06
C GLY A 474 36.81 14.44 0.95
N GLU A 475 36.48 14.26 2.18
CA GLU A 475 37.42 14.26 3.28
C GLU A 475 37.47 12.94 4.10
N ILE A 476 36.42 12.11 4.07
CA ILE A 476 36.35 10.91 4.95
C ILE A 476 35.55 9.77 4.32
N CYS A 477 36.02 8.52 4.36
CA CYS A 477 35.30 7.33 3.85
C CYS A 477 33.93 7.07 4.57
N PRO A 478 32.82 6.98 3.86
CA PRO A 478 31.49 6.75 4.48
C PRO A 478 31.37 5.44 5.24
N THR A 479 32.16 4.48 4.90
CA THR A 479 32.02 3.10 5.40
C THR A 479 32.93 2.80 6.60
N CYS A 480 34.15 3.33 6.63
CA CYS A 480 35.12 2.99 7.68
C CYS A 480 35.70 4.21 8.42
N LYS A 481 35.24 5.40 8.14
CA LYS A 481 35.52 6.69 8.81
C LYS A 481 36.99 7.10 8.93
N ARG A 482 37.89 6.64 8.05
CA ARG A 482 39.27 7.08 7.96
C ARG A 482 39.46 8.17 6.91
N ALA A 483 40.41 9.06 7.12
CA ALA A 483 40.74 10.09 6.15
C ALA A 483 41.19 9.49 4.80
N LEU A 484 40.75 10.09 3.73
CA LEU A 484 41.02 9.65 2.34
C LEU A 484 42.16 10.42 1.69
N GLU A 485 43.17 10.71 2.48
CA GLU A 485 44.38 11.34 1.92
C GLU A 485 45.23 10.23 1.25
N ASP A 486 45.40 10.36 -0.05
CA ASP A 486 46.29 9.58 -0.89
C ASP A 486 45.70 8.45 -1.76
N VAL A 487 44.42 8.41 -2.03
CA VAL A 487 43.88 7.48 -3.03
C VAL A 487 43.10 8.22 -4.10
N ASP A 488 43.47 7.99 -5.36
CA ASP A 488 42.74 8.52 -6.52
C ASP A 488 41.43 7.74 -6.75
N HIS A 489 40.36 8.32 -6.31
CA HIS A 489 38.98 7.74 -6.51
C HIS A 489 38.40 8.01 -7.90
N SER A 490 39.19 8.54 -8.82
CA SER A 490 38.72 8.87 -10.18
C SER A 490 38.10 7.70 -10.93
N LYS A 491 38.51 6.46 -10.62
CA LYS A 491 37.90 5.28 -11.21
C LYS A 491 36.52 4.95 -10.65
N GLU A 492 36.35 5.08 -9.34
CA GLU A 492 35.07 4.83 -8.63
C GLU A 492 33.99 5.87 -8.98
N ILE A 493 34.38 7.14 -8.99
CA ILE A 493 33.51 8.24 -9.46
C ILE A 493 33.07 8.01 -10.91
N LYS A 494 33.97 7.52 -11.75
CA LYS A 494 33.70 7.27 -13.16
C LYS A 494 32.72 6.10 -13.34
N GLU A 495 32.86 5.10 -12.50
CA GLU A 495 31.97 3.95 -12.47
C GLU A 495 30.59 4.32 -11.96
N GLU A 496 30.51 5.13 -10.92
CA GLU A 496 29.22 5.57 -10.38
C GLU A 496 28.52 6.59 -11.30
N LYS A 497 29.23 7.44 -11.97
CA LYS A 497 28.66 8.30 -13.04
C LYS A 497 28.11 7.47 -14.21
N LYS A 498 28.75 6.36 -14.54
CA LYS A 498 28.22 5.43 -15.54
C LYS A 498 26.91 4.79 -15.08
N ASN A 499 26.84 4.42 -13.79
CA ASN A 499 25.65 3.83 -13.23
C ASN A 499 24.50 4.82 -13.14
N LEU A 500 24.77 6.03 -12.73
CA LEU A 500 23.78 7.10 -12.73
C LEU A 500 23.21 7.35 -14.14
N LYS A 501 24.10 7.25 -15.15
CA LYS A 501 23.66 7.34 -16.55
C LYS A 501 22.72 6.19 -16.91
N ASN A 502 23.07 4.98 -16.53
CA ASN A 502 22.24 3.81 -16.79
C ASN A 502 20.85 3.92 -16.11
N ILE A 503 20.81 4.43 -14.87
CA ILE A 503 19.55 4.68 -14.16
C ILE A 503 18.72 5.76 -14.89
N LYS A 504 19.37 6.85 -15.33
CA LYS A 504 18.71 7.91 -16.12
C LYS A 504 18.15 7.39 -17.44
N ASP A 505 18.91 6.53 -18.09
CA ASP A 505 18.48 5.93 -19.37
C ASP A 505 17.34 4.92 -19.13
N LEU A 506 17.38 4.21 -17.99
CA LEU A 506 16.29 3.32 -17.60
C LEU A 506 15.00 4.08 -17.27
N ILE A 507 15.08 5.17 -16.51
CA ILE A 507 13.92 6.02 -16.24
C ILE A 507 13.29 6.47 -17.56
N LYS A 508 14.10 6.86 -18.55
CA LYS A 508 13.59 7.22 -19.87
C LYS A 508 12.88 6.06 -20.59
N VAL A 509 13.39 4.84 -20.41
CA VAL A 509 12.74 3.66 -20.99
C VAL A 509 11.40 3.43 -20.31
N ILE A 510 11.37 3.45 -18.98
CA ILE A 510 10.12 3.27 -18.22
C ILE A 510 9.10 4.36 -18.60
N GLN A 511 9.54 5.61 -18.71
CA GLN A 511 8.67 6.72 -19.13
C GLN A 511 8.14 6.54 -20.57
N LYS A 512 8.97 5.96 -21.43
CA LYS A 512 8.53 5.66 -22.80
C LYS A 512 7.52 4.51 -22.81
N GLU A 513 7.76 3.47 -22.03
CA GLU A 513 6.83 2.35 -21.87
C GLU A 513 5.53 2.83 -21.25
N LEU A 514 5.58 3.61 -20.18
CA LEU A 514 4.41 4.23 -19.55
C LEU A 514 3.60 5.05 -20.57
N GLY A 515 4.29 5.81 -21.43
CA GLY A 515 3.65 6.58 -22.48
C GLY A 515 2.97 5.71 -23.56
N VAL A 516 3.45 4.47 -23.76
CA VAL A 516 2.82 3.51 -24.67
C VAL A 516 1.59 2.88 -24.00
N THR A 517 1.74 2.47 -22.75
CA THR A 517 0.67 1.84 -21.97
C THR A 517 -0.51 2.81 -21.79
N LEU A 518 -0.25 4.08 -21.50
CA LEU A 518 -1.29 5.12 -21.41
C LEU A 518 -2.06 5.30 -22.73
N LYS A 519 -1.35 5.26 -23.87
CA LYS A 519 -2.01 5.34 -25.19
C LYS A 519 -2.87 4.10 -25.48
N SER A 520 -2.43 2.95 -24.99
CA SER A 520 -3.18 1.71 -25.15
C SER A 520 -4.43 1.70 -24.27
N LEU A 521 -4.34 2.25 -23.07
CA LEU A 521 -5.45 2.43 -22.14
C LEU A 521 -6.52 3.38 -22.73
N ASP A 522 -6.07 4.51 -23.29
CA ASP A 522 -6.97 5.48 -23.94
C ASP A 522 -7.70 4.85 -25.14
N LYS A 523 -7.00 4.00 -25.90
CA LYS A 523 -7.59 3.28 -27.03
C LYS A 523 -8.69 2.31 -26.59
N GLN A 524 -8.47 1.55 -25.53
CA GLN A 524 -9.46 0.61 -25.00
C GLN A 524 -10.67 1.33 -24.40
N SER A 525 -10.49 2.46 -23.74
CA SER A 525 -11.57 3.30 -23.23
C SER A 525 -12.49 3.82 -24.35
N ASN A 526 -11.90 4.18 -25.49
CA ASN A 526 -12.67 4.63 -26.67
C ASN A 526 -13.46 3.47 -27.32
N LEU A 527 -12.88 2.26 -27.34
CA LEU A 527 -13.57 1.08 -27.88
C LEU A 527 -14.79 0.71 -27.03
N LYS A 528 -14.72 0.87 -25.72
CA LYS A 528 -15.86 0.63 -24.82
C LYS A 528 -17.06 1.51 -25.17
N THR A 529 -16.80 2.80 -25.37
CA THR A 529 -17.88 3.76 -25.70
C THR A 529 -18.60 3.41 -27.02
N ILE A 530 -17.87 2.89 -27.99
CA ILE A 530 -18.44 2.52 -29.30
C ILE A 530 -19.23 1.21 -29.21
N SER A 531 -18.79 0.27 -28.37
CA SER A 531 -19.52 -0.97 -28.10
C SER A 531 -20.89 -0.70 -27.49
N ASP A 532 -20.95 0.15 -26.45
CA ASP A 532 -22.19 0.51 -25.76
C ASP A 532 -23.22 1.19 -26.70
N GLU A 533 -22.73 1.88 -27.70
CA GLU A 533 -23.59 2.57 -28.69
C GLU A 533 -24.18 1.59 -29.70
N LYS A 534 -23.41 0.57 -30.11
CA LYS A 534 -23.87 -0.49 -31.02
C LYS A 534 -25.03 -1.29 -30.39
N ASP A 535 -24.88 -1.69 -29.13
CA ASP A 535 -25.88 -2.52 -28.44
C ASP A 535 -27.26 -1.84 -28.36
N LYS A 536 -27.25 -0.51 -28.16
CA LYS A 536 -28.51 0.26 -28.16
C LYS A 536 -29.23 0.27 -29.51
N LEU A 537 -28.48 0.29 -30.59
CA LEU A 537 -29.06 0.28 -31.94
C LEU A 537 -29.61 -1.10 -32.32
N GLU A 538 -28.95 -2.17 -31.93
CA GLU A 538 -29.41 -3.53 -32.18
C GLU A 538 -30.76 -3.82 -31.49
N LEU A 539 -30.90 -3.38 -30.23
CA LEU A 539 -32.19 -3.51 -29.53
C LEU A 539 -33.34 -2.78 -30.22
N SER A 540 -33.04 -1.65 -30.87
CA SER A 540 -34.06 -0.85 -31.58
C SER A 540 -34.48 -1.50 -32.91
N ARG A 541 -33.57 -2.18 -33.57
CA ARG A 541 -33.85 -2.97 -34.80
C ARG A 541 -34.88 -4.06 -34.52
N ASP A 542 -34.60 -4.87 -33.47
CA ASP A 542 -35.40 -6.05 -33.18
C ASP A 542 -36.87 -5.71 -32.83
N ARG A 543 -37.09 -4.53 -32.24
CA ARG A 543 -38.47 -4.05 -31.95
C ARG A 543 -39.25 -3.72 -33.21
N LEU A 544 -38.61 -3.03 -34.18
CA LEU A 544 -39.30 -2.62 -35.41
C LEU A 544 -39.65 -3.78 -36.34
N GLU A 545 -38.87 -4.86 -36.34
CA GLU A 545 -39.15 -6.05 -37.14
C GLU A 545 -40.48 -6.72 -36.72
N VAL A 546 -40.70 -6.85 -35.42
CA VAL A 546 -41.92 -7.44 -34.85
C VAL A 546 -43.19 -6.64 -35.22
N GLU A 547 -43.07 -5.29 -35.22
CA GLU A 547 -44.18 -4.42 -35.55
C GLU A 547 -44.58 -4.49 -37.02
N ILE A 548 -43.63 -4.66 -37.95
CA ILE A 548 -43.89 -4.78 -39.37
C ILE A 548 -44.64 -6.08 -39.73
N ASP A 549 -44.26 -7.18 -39.05
CA ASP A 549 -44.91 -8.46 -39.36
C ASP A 549 -46.37 -8.49 -38.89
N GLY A 550 -46.71 -7.80 -37.80
CA GLY A 550 -48.10 -7.63 -37.34
C GLY A 550 -48.98 -6.92 -38.38
N LEU A 551 -48.49 -5.85 -38.97
CA LEU A 551 -49.20 -5.07 -39.97
C LEU A 551 -49.51 -5.88 -41.26
N ARG A 552 -48.66 -6.82 -41.61
CA ARG A 552 -48.85 -7.69 -42.81
C ARG A 552 -50.00 -8.63 -42.70
N VAL A 553 -50.25 -9.16 -41.48
CA VAL A 553 -51.35 -10.09 -41.25
C VAL A 553 -52.70 -9.39 -41.39
N ASP A 554 -52.78 -8.19 -40.79
CA ASP A 554 -54.02 -7.39 -40.82
C ASP A 554 -54.43 -6.97 -42.22
N LEU A 555 -53.48 -6.59 -43.04
CA LEU A 555 -53.73 -6.17 -44.42
C LEU A 555 -54.35 -7.31 -45.24
N LYS A 556 -53.90 -8.54 -45.08
CA LYS A 556 -54.38 -9.72 -45.85
C LYS A 556 -55.84 -10.09 -45.56
N GLU A 557 -56.25 -9.97 -44.29
CA GLU A 557 -57.65 -10.27 -43.90
C GLU A 557 -58.63 -9.25 -44.50
N LYS A 558 -58.28 -7.95 -44.45
CA LYS A 558 -59.15 -6.87 -44.98
C LYS A 558 -59.39 -6.98 -46.47
N MET A 559 -58.43 -7.41 -47.26
CA MET A 559 -58.59 -7.57 -48.74
C MET A 559 -59.57 -8.67 -49.14
N ASN A 560 -59.62 -9.77 -48.36
CA ASN A 560 -60.55 -10.86 -48.67
C ASN A 560 -62.00 -10.50 -48.38
N LEU A 561 -62.26 -9.68 -47.39
CA LEU A 561 -63.59 -9.24 -47.02
C LEU A 561 -64.25 -8.38 -48.10
N HIS A 562 -63.48 -7.52 -48.78
CA HIS A 562 -63.95 -6.66 -49.85
C HIS A 562 -64.48 -7.45 -51.04
N LYS A 563 -63.83 -8.51 -51.43
CA LYS A 563 -64.15 -9.30 -52.59
C LYS A 563 -65.48 -10.11 -52.40
N ASN A 564 -65.81 -10.45 -51.19
CA ASN A 564 -67.06 -11.20 -50.90
C ASN A 564 -68.29 -10.31 -50.93
N TYR A 565 -68.18 -9.03 -50.60
CA TYR A 565 -69.29 -8.07 -50.60
C TYR A 565 -69.93 -7.87 -52.06
N GLU A 566 -69.04 -7.75 -53.04
CA GLU A 566 -69.50 -7.48 -54.42
C GLU A 566 -70.41 -8.60 -55.01
N ARG A 567 -70.25 -9.81 -54.47
CA ARG A 567 -71.04 -11.00 -54.98
C ARG A 567 -72.46 -11.13 -54.46
N ASN A 568 -72.78 -10.45 -53.40
CA ASN A 568 -74.08 -10.71 -52.69
C ASN A 568 -75.04 -9.51 -52.69
N ILE A 569 -74.77 -8.49 -53.49
CA ILE A 569 -75.55 -7.25 -53.53
C ILE A 569 -77.02 -7.35 -53.78
N GLU A 570 -77.48 -8.31 -54.70
CA GLU A 570 -78.88 -8.50 -55.03
C GLU A 570 -79.77 -9.06 -53.89
N TYR A 571 -79.17 -9.85 -53.00
CA TYR A 571 -79.90 -10.47 -51.81
C TYR A 571 -79.99 -9.51 -50.64
N ILE A 572 -79.07 -8.53 -50.56
CA ILE A 572 -79.04 -7.51 -49.48
C ILE A 572 -80.28 -6.60 -49.54
N GLU A 573 -80.79 -6.27 -50.81
CA GLU A 573 -81.97 -5.44 -50.94
C GLU A 573 -83.31 -6.12 -50.53
N LYS A 574 -83.41 -7.44 -50.66
CA LYS A 574 -84.58 -8.21 -50.29
C LYS A 574 -84.73 -8.34 -48.76
N ASN A 575 -83.69 -8.26 -48.03
CA ASN A 575 -83.66 -8.42 -46.57
C ASN A 575 -83.79 -7.08 -45.85
N ARG A 576 -83.88 -5.91 -46.58
CA ARG A 576 -83.84 -4.55 -45.97
C ARG A 576 -84.83 -4.32 -44.84
N ASN A 577 -86.07 -4.87 -44.93
CA ASN A 577 -87.05 -4.70 -43.89
C ASN A 577 -86.81 -5.52 -42.62
N LEU A 578 -86.18 -6.64 -42.73
CA LEU A 578 -85.70 -7.42 -41.56
C LEU A 578 -84.35 -6.76 -41.06
N GLU A 579 -83.59 -6.20 -42.01
CA GLU A 579 -82.36 -5.50 -41.71
C GLU A 579 -82.48 -4.28 -40.79
N SER A 580 -83.59 -3.53 -40.89
CA SER A 580 -83.81 -2.37 -40.04
C SER A 580 -83.90 -2.80 -38.56
N LYS A 581 -84.52 -3.96 -38.25
CA LYS A 581 -84.57 -4.52 -36.91
C LYS A 581 -83.22 -5.17 -36.52
N ILE A 582 -82.64 -5.89 -37.44
CA ILE A 582 -81.34 -6.54 -37.32
C ILE A 582 -80.27 -5.47 -37.16
N LEU A 583 -80.38 -4.34 -37.92
CA LEU A 583 -79.49 -3.18 -37.82
C LEU A 583 -79.57 -2.58 -36.40
N GLY A 584 -80.73 -2.48 -35.80
CA GLY A 584 -80.86 -2.05 -34.42
C GLY A 584 -80.13 -2.92 -33.41
N TYR A 585 -80.31 -4.28 -33.60
CA TYR A 585 -79.54 -5.19 -32.75
C TYR A 585 -78.08 -5.25 -33.14
N ASN A 586 -77.72 -5.09 -34.37
CA ASN A 586 -76.35 -4.96 -34.80
C ASN A 586 -75.69 -3.71 -34.23
N GLN A 587 -76.37 -2.56 -34.23
CA GLN A 587 -75.89 -1.34 -33.63
C GLN A 587 -75.74 -1.49 -32.10
N LEU A 588 -76.67 -2.19 -31.49
CA LEU A 588 -76.58 -2.52 -30.06
C LEU A 588 -75.41 -3.44 -29.79
N LEU A 589 -75.23 -4.53 -30.57
CA LEU A 589 -74.13 -5.48 -30.48
C LEU A 589 -72.80 -4.80 -30.78
N GLU A 590 -72.77 -3.92 -31.76
CA GLU A 590 -71.56 -3.13 -32.05
C GLU A 590 -71.16 -2.24 -30.88
N LYS A 591 -72.14 -1.53 -30.32
CA LYS A 591 -71.88 -0.73 -29.10
C LYS A 591 -71.41 -1.59 -27.93
N LEU A 592 -71.96 -2.74 -27.73
CA LEU A 592 -71.64 -3.66 -26.64
C LEU A 592 -70.23 -4.27 -26.88
N ASN A 593 -69.95 -4.69 -28.15
CA ASN A 593 -68.63 -5.25 -28.51
C ASN A 593 -67.53 -4.19 -28.37
N LYS A 594 -67.75 -2.96 -28.85
CA LYS A 594 -66.82 -1.85 -28.65
C LYS A 594 -66.56 -1.60 -27.17
N LYS A 595 -67.61 -1.62 -26.38
CA LYS A 595 -67.47 -1.50 -24.93
C LYS A 595 -66.72 -2.72 -24.36
N ARG A 596 -67.02 -3.91 -24.82
CA ARG A 596 -66.32 -5.14 -24.38
C ARG A 596 -64.86 -5.12 -24.74
N ASP A 597 -64.55 -4.74 -25.99
CA ASP A 597 -63.14 -4.70 -26.47
C ASP A 597 -62.36 -3.58 -25.79
N SER A 598 -63.01 -2.41 -25.56
CA SER A 598 -62.40 -1.36 -24.74
C SER A 598 -62.03 -1.87 -23.35
N ILE A 599 -62.95 -2.54 -22.67
CA ILE A 599 -62.74 -3.06 -21.34
C ILE A 599 -61.67 -4.19 -21.36
N ARG A 600 -61.70 -5.04 -22.41
CA ARG A 600 -60.68 -6.09 -22.58
C ARG A 600 -59.27 -5.47 -22.77
N ASN A 601 -59.18 -4.44 -23.57
CA ASN A 601 -57.94 -3.71 -23.75
C ASN A 601 -57.48 -3.08 -22.43
N GLU A 602 -58.36 -2.44 -21.72
CA GLU A 602 -58.09 -1.89 -20.40
C GLU A 602 -57.56 -2.97 -19.43
N ILE A 603 -58.23 -4.13 -19.40
CA ILE A 603 -57.76 -5.25 -18.59
C ILE A 603 -56.40 -5.76 -19.04
N GLN A 604 -56.16 -5.81 -20.34
CA GLN A 604 -54.86 -6.25 -20.90
C GLN A 604 -53.77 -5.26 -20.56
N ASP A 605 -54.05 -3.96 -20.69
CA ASP A 605 -53.13 -2.87 -20.36
C ASP A 605 -52.79 -2.90 -18.87
N LEU A 606 -53.78 -3.03 -18.02
CA LEU A 606 -53.60 -3.17 -16.58
C LEU A 606 -52.76 -4.42 -16.21
N LYS A 607 -52.98 -5.55 -16.92
CA LYS A 607 -52.17 -6.76 -16.71
C LYS A 607 -50.75 -6.57 -17.16
N ASN A 608 -50.56 -5.92 -18.30
CA ASN A 608 -49.21 -5.60 -18.81
C ASN A 608 -48.48 -4.62 -17.87
N ASP A 609 -49.17 -3.58 -17.43
CA ASP A 609 -48.64 -2.64 -16.45
C ASP A 609 -48.23 -3.35 -15.15
N ASN A 610 -49.09 -4.23 -14.63
CA ASN A 610 -48.76 -5.05 -13.47
C ASN A 610 -47.55 -5.97 -13.69
N LYS A 611 -47.35 -6.47 -14.93
CA LYS A 611 -46.20 -7.29 -15.27
C LYS A 611 -44.91 -6.47 -15.28
N VAL A 612 -44.98 -5.29 -15.88
CA VAL A 612 -43.85 -4.37 -15.93
C VAL A 612 -43.47 -3.91 -14.51
N LYS A 613 -44.48 -3.50 -13.71
CA LYS A 613 -44.24 -3.08 -12.33
C LYS A 613 -43.62 -4.17 -11.46
N LYS A 614 -44.06 -5.42 -11.64
CA LYS A 614 -43.48 -6.58 -10.95
C LYS A 614 -42.01 -6.79 -11.37
N GLN A 615 -41.73 -6.66 -12.66
CA GLN A 615 -40.37 -6.83 -13.17
C GLN A 615 -39.48 -5.72 -12.60
N ASN A 616 -39.96 -4.46 -12.67
CA ASN A 616 -39.23 -3.33 -12.10
C ASN A 616 -38.95 -3.52 -10.61
N ASN A 617 -39.91 -4.08 -9.85
CA ASN A 617 -39.69 -4.36 -8.43
C ASN A 617 -38.59 -5.40 -8.20
N ILE A 618 -38.55 -6.45 -9.06
CA ILE A 618 -37.48 -7.45 -9.00
C ILE A 618 -36.13 -6.81 -9.35
N ASP A 619 -36.10 -6.00 -10.41
CA ASP A 619 -34.88 -5.33 -10.84
C ASP A 619 -34.38 -4.31 -9.79
N ASN A 620 -35.30 -3.52 -9.24
CA ASN A 620 -35.01 -2.58 -8.15
C ASN A 620 -34.51 -3.32 -6.90
N GLN A 621 -35.15 -4.45 -6.56
CA GLN A 621 -34.69 -5.26 -5.43
C GLN A 621 -33.29 -5.82 -5.63
N ASN A 622 -32.97 -6.30 -6.84
CA ASN A 622 -31.63 -6.77 -7.19
C ASN A 622 -30.59 -5.64 -7.08
N ILE A 623 -30.96 -4.43 -7.54
CA ILE A 623 -30.09 -3.25 -7.43
C ILE A 623 -29.86 -2.89 -5.97
N ILE A 624 -30.91 -2.86 -5.15
CA ILE A 624 -30.80 -2.62 -3.71
C ILE A 624 -29.86 -3.63 -3.05
N GLU A 625 -30.05 -4.93 -3.34
CA GLU A 625 -29.19 -5.97 -2.81
C GLU A 625 -27.73 -5.81 -3.27
N GLN A 626 -27.52 -5.39 -4.51
CA GLN A 626 -26.17 -5.10 -5.00
C GLN A 626 -25.56 -3.92 -4.24
N ILE A 627 -26.29 -2.82 -4.09
CA ILE A 627 -25.82 -1.64 -3.36
C ILE A 627 -25.47 -2.02 -1.92
N LEU A 628 -26.32 -2.76 -1.23
CA LEU A 628 -26.07 -3.21 0.13
C LEU A 628 -24.82 -4.09 0.24
N ARG A 629 -24.62 -5.01 -0.73
CA ARG A 629 -23.39 -5.82 -0.80
C ARG A 629 -22.15 -4.95 -1.05
N GLU A 630 -22.26 -3.95 -1.92
CA GLU A 630 -21.18 -3.00 -2.20
C GLU A 630 -20.86 -2.14 -0.96
N GLU A 631 -21.88 -1.67 -0.23
CA GLU A 631 -21.71 -0.95 1.02
C GLU A 631 -21.07 -1.81 2.12
N GLU A 632 -21.45 -3.07 2.23
CA GLU A 632 -20.77 -4.02 3.13
C GLU A 632 -19.30 -4.18 2.79
N VAL A 633 -18.97 -4.34 1.51
CA VAL A 633 -17.58 -4.43 1.06
C VAL A 633 -16.83 -3.13 1.36
N LEU A 634 -17.44 -1.98 1.09
CA LEU A 634 -16.85 -0.68 1.41
C LEU A 634 -16.58 -0.54 2.91
N LYS A 635 -17.54 -0.97 3.75
CA LYS A 635 -17.35 -1.00 5.20
C LYS A 635 -16.12 -1.82 5.62
N ILE A 636 -15.89 -2.95 4.94
CA ILE A 636 -14.68 -3.77 5.19
C ILE A 636 -13.42 -2.99 4.82
N PHE A 637 -13.38 -2.34 3.65
CA PHE A 637 -12.26 -1.49 3.25
C PHE A 637 -12.00 -0.36 4.26
N GLU A 638 -13.03 0.29 4.76
CA GLU A 638 -12.92 1.41 5.70
C GLU A 638 -12.46 0.94 7.08
N ILE A 639 -12.97 -0.19 7.56
CA ILE A 639 -12.53 -0.78 8.82
C ILE A 639 -11.08 -1.25 8.69
N TYR A 640 -10.74 -1.94 7.62
CA TYR A 640 -9.37 -2.36 7.33
C TYR A 640 -8.44 -1.17 7.25
N ASN A 641 -8.82 -0.11 6.55
CA ASN A 641 -8.03 1.13 6.46
C ASN A 641 -7.80 1.79 7.82
N ARG A 642 -8.81 1.81 8.71
CA ARG A 642 -8.64 2.30 10.09
C ARG A 642 -7.72 1.41 10.90
N MET A 643 -7.84 0.10 10.71
CA MET A 643 -7.06 -0.90 11.43
C MET A 643 -5.58 -0.86 11.04
N ILE A 644 -5.25 -0.77 9.75
CA ILE A 644 -3.86 -0.65 9.27
C ILE A 644 -3.35 0.80 9.23
N GLY A 645 -4.21 1.78 9.49
CA GLY A 645 -3.83 3.18 9.56
C GLY A 645 -3.00 3.52 10.79
N LYS A 646 -2.51 4.76 10.86
CA LYS A 646 -1.59 5.24 11.92
C LYS A 646 -2.05 4.97 13.34
N ASN A 647 -3.36 5.05 13.61
CA ASN A 647 -3.94 4.85 14.94
C ASN A 647 -4.47 3.42 15.14
N GLY A 648 -4.19 2.54 14.21
CA GLY A 648 -4.61 1.15 14.24
C GLY A 648 -3.55 0.23 14.86
N ILE A 649 -3.20 -0.81 14.12
CA ILE A 649 -2.25 -1.85 14.54
C ILE A 649 -0.88 -1.26 14.84
N SER A 650 -0.41 -0.29 14.05
CA SER A 650 0.87 0.36 14.28
C SER A 650 0.94 0.99 15.68
N LYS A 651 -0.17 1.58 16.16
CA LYS A 651 -0.24 2.10 17.53
C LYS A 651 -0.21 0.98 18.58
N LEU A 652 -0.91 -0.12 18.32
CA LEU A 652 -0.88 -1.28 19.24
C LEU A 652 0.54 -1.84 19.37
N VAL A 653 1.22 -2.05 18.25
CA VAL A 653 2.60 -2.56 18.24
C VAL A 653 3.55 -1.57 18.90
N LEU A 654 3.48 -0.28 18.55
CA LEU A 654 4.29 0.76 19.20
C LEU A 654 4.05 0.80 20.70
N SER A 655 2.81 0.72 21.15
CA SER A 655 2.47 0.72 22.58
C SER A 655 3.04 -0.48 23.31
N SER A 656 3.19 -1.63 22.65
CA SER A 656 3.82 -2.82 23.23
C SER A 656 5.35 -2.79 23.17
N VAL A 657 5.92 -2.16 22.13
CA VAL A 657 7.39 -2.11 21.93
C VAL A 657 8.04 -0.96 22.71
N ILE A 658 7.39 0.20 22.85
CA ILE A 658 7.93 1.33 23.61
C ILE A 658 8.35 0.96 25.03
N PRO A 659 7.57 0.22 25.83
CA PRO A 659 8.01 -0.23 27.15
C PRO A 659 9.27 -1.10 27.12
N ILE A 660 9.45 -1.88 26.06
CA ILE A 660 10.64 -2.71 25.85
C ILE A 660 11.85 -1.84 25.53
N ILE A 661 11.66 -0.85 24.64
CA ILE A 661 12.69 0.16 24.36
C ILE A 661 13.11 0.85 25.66
N ASN A 662 12.14 1.30 26.44
CA ASN A 662 12.40 1.95 27.72
C ASN A 662 13.17 1.04 28.69
N TYR A 663 12.82 -0.24 28.76
CA TYR A 663 13.53 -1.22 29.57
C TYR A 663 14.99 -1.40 29.12
N GLU A 664 15.21 -1.56 27.81
CA GLU A 664 16.57 -1.70 27.26
C GLU A 664 17.40 -0.41 27.46
N LEU A 665 16.78 0.77 27.33
CA LEU A 665 17.42 2.05 27.65
C LEU A 665 17.82 2.14 29.11
N ASP A 666 16.92 1.78 30.03
CA ASP A 666 17.22 1.74 31.46
C ASP A 666 18.37 0.79 31.75
N ARG A 667 18.34 -0.42 31.15
CA ARG A 667 19.40 -1.42 31.31
C ARG A 667 20.76 -0.95 30.79
N LEU A 668 20.76 -0.24 29.66
CA LEU A 668 21.99 0.27 29.05
C LEU A 668 22.56 1.43 29.85
N LEU A 669 21.71 2.34 30.35
CA LEU A 669 22.11 3.52 31.07
C LEU A 669 22.26 3.32 32.59
N ASP A 670 21.81 2.20 33.11
CA ASP A 670 22.03 1.85 34.52
C ASP A 670 23.54 1.87 34.82
N GLU A 671 23.95 2.46 35.92
CA GLU A 671 25.37 2.70 36.32
C GLU A 671 26.15 3.67 35.39
N VAL A 672 25.61 4.06 34.22
CA VAL A 672 26.27 5.04 33.34
C VAL A 672 25.95 6.47 33.76
N CYS A 673 24.67 6.72 34.08
CA CYS A 673 24.23 8.08 34.45
C CYS A 673 23.11 8.04 35.52
N ASP A 674 22.78 9.22 36.04
CA ASP A 674 21.79 9.42 37.12
C ASP A 674 20.39 9.82 36.59
N PHE A 675 20.15 9.64 35.30
CA PHE A 675 18.88 9.91 34.65
C PHE A 675 18.41 8.69 33.84
N GLN A 676 17.13 8.64 33.58
CA GLN A 676 16.48 7.64 32.70
C GLN A 676 15.97 8.33 31.46
N ILE A 677 15.90 7.58 30.35
CA ILE A 677 15.25 8.04 29.11
C ILE A 677 13.93 7.29 29.03
N GLN A 678 12.88 8.02 28.73
CA GLN A 678 11.56 7.45 28.58
C GLN A 678 10.89 7.95 27.31
N LEU A 679 10.53 6.98 26.47
CA LEU A 679 9.68 7.19 25.33
C LEU A 679 8.23 7.04 25.74
N GLU A 680 7.38 7.92 25.28
CA GLU A 680 5.93 7.89 25.50
C GLU A 680 5.21 8.15 24.19
N ILE A 681 4.11 7.44 24.00
CA ILE A 681 3.23 7.66 22.86
C ILE A 681 1.94 8.34 23.35
N ASN A 682 1.56 9.43 22.72
CA ASN A 682 0.32 10.11 23.03
C ASN A 682 -0.85 9.60 22.15
N ASP A 683 -2.06 10.09 22.40
CA ASP A 683 -3.26 9.69 21.66
C ASP A 683 -3.22 10.04 20.17
N LYS A 684 -2.37 11.00 19.79
CA LYS A 684 -2.14 11.38 18.38
C LYS A 684 -1.09 10.53 17.68
N ASN A 685 -0.61 9.47 18.33
CA ASN A 685 0.48 8.62 17.85
C ASN A 685 1.81 9.38 17.67
N GLU A 686 2.02 10.43 18.47
CA GLU A 686 3.26 11.17 18.52
C GLU A 686 4.13 10.58 19.63
N VAL A 687 5.43 10.43 19.35
CA VAL A 687 6.37 9.87 20.29
C VAL A 687 7.18 10.98 20.93
N ASP A 688 7.05 11.10 22.23
CA ASP A 688 7.85 12.00 23.04
C ASP A 688 9.06 11.30 23.64
N PHE A 689 10.21 11.96 23.55
CA PHE A 689 11.46 11.55 24.19
C PHE A 689 11.66 12.40 25.42
N ASN A 690 11.68 11.78 26.58
CA ASN A 690 11.78 12.45 27.86
C ASN A 690 13.04 11.97 28.62
N ILE A 691 13.63 12.89 29.40
CA ILE A 691 14.60 12.56 30.44
C ILE A 691 13.87 12.62 31.78
N VAL A 692 14.03 11.59 32.56
CA VAL A 692 13.50 11.51 33.93
C VAL A 692 14.69 11.49 34.90
N LYS A 693 14.75 12.50 35.75
CA LYS A 693 15.78 12.62 36.78
C LYS A 693 15.15 13.06 38.09
N LYS A 694 15.34 12.26 39.15
CA LYS A 694 14.76 12.53 40.47
C LYS A 694 13.26 12.91 40.42
N ASP A 695 12.48 12.12 39.65
CA ASP A 695 11.03 12.30 39.41
C ASP A 695 10.64 13.60 38.67
N VAL A 696 11.59 14.33 38.13
CA VAL A 696 11.34 15.46 37.23
C VAL A 696 11.50 14.97 35.80
N THR A 697 10.43 15.13 35.04
CA THR A 697 10.40 14.81 33.60
C THR A 697 10.61 16.07 32.78
N LYS A 698 11.58 16.07 31.87
CA LYS A 698 11.81 17.14 30.89
C LYS A 698 11.95 16.54 29.49
N LYS A 699 11.66 17.34 28.47
CA LYS A 699 11.89 16.91 27.10
C LYS A 699 13.39 16.67 26.87
N LEU A 700 13.75 15.59 26.17
CA LEU A 700 15.13 15.22 25.90
C LEU A 700 15.95 16.34 25.23
N LYS A 701 15.35 17.07 24.29
CA LYS A 701 15.99 18.23 23.63
C LYS A 701 16.43 19.35 24.58
N SER A 702 15.88 19.41 25.79
CA SER A 702 16.23 20.38 26.82
C SER A 702 17.27 19.85 27.78
N GLY A 703 17.89 18.71 27.49
CA GLY A 703 18.97 18.12 28.27
C GLY A 703 20.29 18.88 28.11
N SER A 704 21.19 18.65 29.06
CA SER A 704 22.59 19.12 28.94
C SER A 704 23.32 18.36 27.81
N GLY A 705 24.49 18.86 27.39
CA GLY A 705 25.30 18.21 26.35
C GLY A 705 25.60 16.73 26.64
N LEU A 706 25.93 16.40 27.92
CA LEU A 706 26.10 14.99 28.34
C LEU A 706 24.78 14.20 28.23
N GLU A 707 23.67 14.71 28.78
CA GLU A 707 22.38 14.07 28.81
C GLU A 707 21.89 13.77 27.38
N THR A 708 21.99 14.77 26.49
CA THR A 708 21.56 14.60 25.08
C THR A 708 22.45 13.63 24.33
N THR A 709 23.76 13.66 24.53
CA THR A 709 24.71 12.78 23.87
C THR A 709 24.49 11.34 24.32
N LEU A 710 24.49 11.04 25.63
CA LEU A 710 24.27 9.70 26.17
C LEU A 710 22.89 9.16 25.75
N ALA A 711 21.87 10.01 25.81
CA ALA A 711 20.53 9.64 25.42
C ALA A 711 20.44 9.26 23.93
N SER A 712 21.05 10.06 23.07
CA SER A 712 21.04 9.80 21.61
C SER A 712 21.84 8.54 21.28
N LEU A 713 22.98 8.35 21.90
CA LEU A 713 23.79 7.15 21.74
C LEU A 713 23.03 5.90 22.24
N ALA A 714 22.42 5.98 23.41
CA ALA A 714 21.65 4.87 23.98
C ALA A 714 20.43 4.51 23.10
N LEU A 715 19.66 5.52 22.68
CA LEU A 715 18.56 5.35 21.75
C LEU A 715 19.01 4.66 20.46
N ARG A 716 20.11 5.11 19.89
CA ARG A 716 20.65 4.55 18.66
C ARG A 716 20.99 3.07 18.82
N CYS A 717 21.72 2.72 19.88
CA CYS A 717 22.12 1.35 20.14
C CYS A 717 20.92 0.44 20.42
N VAL A 718 19.97 0.91 21.23
CA VAL A 718 18.78 0.14 21.57
C VAL A 718 17.87 -0.04 20.32
N LEU A 719 17.63 1.03 19.57
CA LEU A 719 16.83 0.94 18.35
C LEU A 719 17.48 0.04 17.29
N GLY A 720 18.79 0.14 17.09
CA GLY A 720 19.53 -0.75 16.20
C GLY A 720 19.43 -2.22 16.62
N ARG A 721 19.46 -2.50 17.92
CA ARG A 721 19.35 -3.86 18.44
C ARG A 721 17.97 -4.47 18.29
N ILE A 722 16.91 -3.72 18.59
CA ILE A 722 15.53 -4.19 18.46
C ILE A 722 15.02 -4.12 17.03
N SER A 723 15.76 -3.45 16.13
CA SER A 723 15.37 -3.24 14.75
C SER A 723 15.08 -4.54 14.01
N THR A 724 14.13 -4.49 13.10
CA THR A 724 13.88 -5.52 12.09
C THR A 724 14.84 -5.39 10.89
N LEU A 725 15.58 -4.28 10.82
CA LEU A 725 16.55 -4.05 9.76
C LEU A 725 17.74 -5.01 9.87
N PRO A 726 18.46 -5.26 8.77
CA PRO A 726 19.65 -6.11 8.79
C PRO A 726 20.63 -5.71 9.89
N LYS A 727 21.08 -6.69 10.67
CA LYS A 727 21.90 -6.45 11.86
C LYS A 727 23.38 -6.65 11.55
N PRO A 728 24.17 -5.56 11.48
CA PRO A 728 25.60 -5.64 11.34
C PRO A 728 26.29 -6.01 12.65
N ASN A 729 27.49 -6.56 12.55
CA ASN A 729 28.37 -6.74 13.70
C ASN A 729 29.16 -5.47 14.07
N VAL A 730 29.09 -4.44 13.24
CA VAL A 730 29.87 -3.18 13.37
C VAL A 730 28.97 -1.98 13.61
N ILE A 731 29.43 -1.08 14.48
CA ILE A 731 28.84 0.26 14.66
C ILE A 731 29.94 1.32 14.60
N VAL A 732 29.65 2.44 14.01
CA VAL A 732 30.62 3.55 13.84
C VAL A 732 30.08 4.80 14.50
N PHE A 733 30.89 5.35 15.40
CA PHE A 733 30.65 6.62 16.07
C PHE A 733 31.61 7.68 15.55
N ASP A 734 31.09 8.67 14.83
CA ASP A 734 31.91 9.73 14.22
C ASP A 734 31.71 11.06 14.94
N GLU A 735 32.73 11.45 15.70
CA GLU A 735 32.81 12.72 16.43
C GLU A 735 31.61 12.99 17.36
N VAL A 736 31.00 11.96 17.89
CA VAL A 736 29.78 12.04 18.72
C VAL A 736 30.02 12.69 20.08
N LEU A 737 31.27 12.86 20.51
CA LEU A 737 31.67 13.36 21.86
C LEU A 737 31.85 14.86 21.94
N GLY A 738 31.69 15.60 20.85
CA GLY A 738 32.02 17.04 20.78
C GLY A 738 31.26 17.92 21.78
N LYS A 739 30.09 17.48 22.27
CA LYS A 739 29.27 18.20 23.27
C LYS A 739 29.52 17.77 24.71
N VAL A 740 30.39 16.78 24.93
CA VAL A 740 30.67 16.24 26.25
C VAL A 740 31.90 16.91 26.84
N ALA A 741 31.73 17.56 27.98
CA ALA A 741 32.87 18.13 28.71
C ALA A 741 33.79 17.01 29.19
N ASN A 742 35.12 17.27 29.20
CA ASN A 742 36.13 16.26 29.59
C ASN A 742 35.89 15.63 30.96
N ILE A 743 35.35 16.36 31.92
CA ILE A 743 35.02 15.87 33.26
C ILE A 743 33.93 14.77 33.25
N ASN A 744 33.16 14.71 32.19
CA ASN A 744 32.06 13.78 32.07
C ASN A 744 32.38 12.57 31.16
N LEU A 745 33.59 12.48 30.63
CA LEU A 745 34.01 11.43 29.70
C LEU A 745 33.99 10.03 30.33
N ASP A 746 34.19 9.93 31.64
CA ASP A 746 34.11 8.65 32.37
C ASP A 746 32.74 7.98 32.25
N TYR A 747 31.66 8.76 32.29
CA TYR A 747 30.30 8.22 32.05
C TYR A 747 30.16 7.65 30.65
N VAL A 748 30.72 8.32 29.67
CA VAL A 748 30.69 7.88 28.28
C VAL A 748 31.57 6.65 28.08
N LYS A 749 32.70 6.55 28.77
CA LYS A 749 33.53 5.34 28.76
C LYS A 749 32.76 4.13 29.27
N ILE A 750 32.09 4.26 30.43
CA ILE A 750 31.25 3.18 30.96
C ILE A 750 30.16 2.76 29.98
N PHE A 751 29.57 3.74 29.27
CA PHE A 751 28.61 3.47 28.20
C PHE A 751 29.26 2.62 27.08
N PHE A 752 30.43 3.01 26.56
CA PHE A 752 31.14 2.27 25.53
C PHE A 752 31.50 0.84 26.00
N ASP A 753 31.92 0.67 27.23
CA ASP A 753 32.19 -0.65 27.81
C ASP A 753 30.95 -1.57 27.87
N LYS A 754 29.76 -0.98 28.05
CA LYS A 754 28.50 -1.74 28.02
C LYS A 754 28.10 -2.14 26.60
N ILE A 755 28.29 -1.27 25.62
CA ILE A 755 27.90 -1.60 24.23
C ILE A 755 28.87 -2.55 23.55
N LYS A 756 30.10 -2.77 24.08
CA LYS A 756 31.01 -3.86 23.65
C LYS A 756 30.34 -5.26 23.70
N LYS A 757 29.30 -5.44 24.52
CA LYS A 757 28.51 -6.67 24.57
C LYS A 757 27.43 -6.73 23.50
N MET A 758 27.14 -5.63 22.83
CA MET A 758 26.09 -5.53 21.81
C MET A 758 26.63 -5.61 20.38
N TYR A 759 27.85 -5.12 20.17
CA TYR A 759 28.51 -5.06 18.86
C TYR A 759 29.89 -5.70 18.97
N GLU A 760 30.27 -6.50 17.98
CA GLU A 760 31.59 -7.12 17.95
C GLU A 760 32.68 -6.09 17.66
N VAL A 761 32.41 -5.14 16.76
CA VAL A 761 33.33 -4.10 16.37
C VAL A 761 32.68 -2.73 16.57
N ILE A 762 33.31 -1.89 17.35
CA ILE A 762 32.90 -0.51 17.61
C ILE A 762 34.03 0.39 17.11
N LEU A 763 33.78 1.17 16.08
CA LEU A 763 34.73 2.18 15.60
C LEU A 763 34.35 3.55 16.19
N LEU A 764 35.25 4.13 17.00
CA LEU A 764 35.08 5.45 17.57
C LEU A 764 36.09 6.42 16.97
N ILE A 765 35.57 7.33 16.16
CA ILE A 765 36.33 8.46 15.63
C ILE A 765 36.26 9.60 16.64
N THR A 766 37.37 10.01 17.14
CA THR A 766 37.48 11.11 18.13
C THR A 766 38.75 11.89 17.98
N HIS A 767 38.68 13.16 18.35
CA HIS A 767 39.81 14.03 18.42
C HIS A 767 40.27 14.28 19.87
N ASN A 768 39.50 13.72 20.83
CA ASN A 768 39.84 13.96 22.24
C ASN A 768 40.96 13.01 22.69
N PRO A 769 42.11 13.52 23.11
CA PRO A 769 43.23 12.68 23.52
C PRO A 769 42.90 11.75 24.69
N ILE A 770 41.98 12.13 25.59
CA ILE A 770 41.55 11.34 26.74
C ILE A 770 40.89 10.01 26.31
N THR A 771 40.29 10.00 25.17
CA THR A 771 39.57 8.82 24.64
C THR A 771 40.48 7.78 23.99
N GLN A 772 41.71 8.09 23.76
CA GLN A 772 42.65 7.16 23.09
C GLN A 772 42.90 5.92 23.94
N ASP A 773 42.89 6.05 25.27
CA ASP A 773 43.10 4.96 26.21
C ASP A 773 41.84 4.12 26.45
N TRP A 774 40.73 4.42 25.76
CA TRP A 774 39.50 3.62 25.87
C TRP A 774 39.50 2.40 24.96
N GLY A 775 40.28 2.49 23.86
CA GLY A 775 40.25 1.49 22.79
C GLY A 775 40.99 0.22 23.16
N ASP A 776 40.39 -0.91 22.82
CA ASP A 776 41.07 -2.20 22.82
C ASP A 776 42.10 -2.29 21.68
N LYS A 777 41.88 -1.48 20.63
CA LYS A 777 42.74 -1.30 19.45
C LYS A 777 42.77 0.16 19.01
N ILE A 778 43.84 0.52 18.32
CA ILE A 778 43.99 1.83 17.71
C ILE A 778 44.32 1.67 16.24
N ILE A 779 43.55 2.31 15.40
CA ILE A 779 43.86 2.52 13.99
C ILE A 779 44.34 3.94 13.81
N THR A 780 45.52 4.07 13.26
CA THR A 780 46.08 5.39 12.93
C THR A 780 46.10 5.54 11.40
N ILE A 781 45.49 6.59 10.93
CA ILE A 781 45.53 6.94 9.50
C ILE A 781 46.61 8.01 9.33
N GLU A 782 47.65 7.64 8.63
CA GLU A 782 48.75 8.56 8.34
C GLU A 782 48.55 9.17 6.98
N LYS A 783 48.74 10.49 6.93
CA LYS A 783 48.67 11.24 5.69
C LYS A 783 50.10 11.69 5.32
N ASN A 784 50.66 11.07 4.30
CA ASN A 784 52.01 11.38 3.76
C ASN A 784 51.86 11.88 2.31
N ASN A 785 52.39 13.06 2.02
CA ASN A 785 52.30 13.68 0.70
C ASN A 785 50.84 13.72 0.17
N ASP A 786 49.93 14.13 1.01
CA ASP A 786 48.48 14.20 0.73
C ASP A 786 47.79 12.87 0.43
N VAL A 787 48.45 11.73 0.60
CA VAL A 787 47.90 10.38 0.44
C VAL A 787 47.79 9.71 1.79
N SER A 788 46.63 9.17 2.11
CA SER A 788 46.32 8.48 3.37
C SER A 788 46.65 7.01 3.30
N SER A 789 47.17 6.43 4.37
CA SER A 789 47.42 5.03 4.58
C SER A 789 47.05 4.57 5.97
N LEU A 790 46.72 3.29 6.13
CA LEU A 790 46.30 2.68 7.37
C LEU A 790 47.47 2.08 8.13
N GLN A 791 47.54 2.37 9.44
CA GLN A 791 48.42 1.66 10.37
C GLN A 791 47.58 1.14 11.55
N ILE A 792 47.64 -0.17 11.81
CA ILE A 792 46.97 -0.85 12.92
C ILE A 792 48.01 -1.13 14.01
N LYS A 793 47.72 -0.66 15.21
CA LYS A 793 48.54 -0.94 16.43
C LYS A 793 47.71 -1.72 17.46
#